data_fbd5993636d735132da654c71822a66b
#
_entry.id   fbd5993636d735132da654c71822a66b
#
_cell.length_a   1.000
_cell.length_b   1.000
_cell.length_c   1.000
_cell.angle_alpha   90.00
_cell.angle_beta   90.00
_cell.angle_gamma   90.00
#
_symmetry.space_group_name_H-M   'P 1'
#
loop_
_entity.id
_entity.type
_entity.pdbx_description
1 polymer ?
#
loop_
_entity_poly.entity_id
_entity_poly.type
_entity_poly.pdbx_seq_one_letter_code
_entity_poly.pdbx_strand_id
1 'polypeptide(L)'
;MPETEYINVYGARMHNLKNIDAEIPRNSLTVITGLSGSGKSSLAFDTIFAEGQRRYIETFSAYARNFLGNLERPDVDKITGLSPVISIEQKTTNRNPRSTVGTTTEIYDYLRLLFARAGEAYSYLSGEKMVKHTEEQVLELIVKNYTKKRIYILSPLVRTRKGHYRELFEQVRKRGYLYVRVDGEICEITSGMKLDRYKNHDIEIVIDKMTVSEKDYTRLKQSVATAMRLGDGLLMILDAQTFVLRHYSKRLMDPVTGLSYEEPAPHNFSFNSPQGACPRCKGLGIVSQMDIEKLIPDKKPSIYNGAIVPLGKYKNTMIFWQIAAILDTYEVTLNTPVKDIPDEAIDEILYGSDGRIKIKNTLMGTSSDYFVTYEGVVKYIQMLQEKEASATEQKWAEQFVKTVVCSECKGMRLNKEALHFRIGNKNINELSDMEISELYNWLMQVDDLMSETQKKIAAEILKEIRTRLKFLLDVGLDYLSLNRSSVSLSGGESQRIRLATQIGSQLVNVLYILDEPSIGLHQRDNLRLIHSLRELRDIGNSVIVVEHDKEMMIAADYVIDMGPKAGRLGGEVVFEGKPKKMLQVDTLTSQYLSGKKKIEVPAERRKGNGKSIWIRGAKGNNLKNVDVEFPLGKMICVTGVSGSGKSTLINETLQPILSQKFYRSLQDPLEYDSVEGMEYIDKVVNVDQSPLGKTPRSNPATYTGVFSDIRNLYVGLPEAKIRGYKPGRFSFNVIGGRCEVCSGNGYKTIEMNFLPDVYVPCEVCHGKRYNRETLEVRFKGKSIADVLDMTIHQAVAFFENVPQILNKIKTIQEVGLGYIKLGQSSTTLSGGESQRVKLAAELSKRDTGKTLYILDEPTTGLHFEDIRVLLGVLDKLTNKGNTVIVIEHNLDVIKMADYMIDMGPEGGKEGGEILSFGTPEEVARSEKGYTPKFLREEL
;
A
#
# COMPACT_ATOMS: atom_id res chain seq x y z
N MET A 1 -38.33 -17.61 -25.69
CA MET A 1 -37.07 -17.20 -25.08
C MET A 1 -37.34 -15.80 -24.56
N PRO A 2 -36.94 -15.42 -23.33
CA PRO A 2 -37.07 -14.02 -22.94
C PRO A 2 -36.25 -13.17 -23.91
N GLU A 3 -36.81 -12.06 -24.38
CA GLU A 3 -36.10 -11.11 -25.25
C GLU A 3 -34.81 -10.68 -24.51
N THR A 4 -33.69 -10.84 -25.17
CA THR A 4 -32.41 -10.43 -24.61
C THR A 4 -32.42 -8.90 -24.53
N GLU A 5 -32.47 -8.34 -23.33
CA GLU A 5 -32.38 -6.89 -23.14
C GLU A 5 -30.94 -6.45 -23.41
N TYR A 6 -30.77 -5.30 -24.09
CA TYR A 6 -29.47 -4.73 -24.45
C TYR A 6 -29.22 -3.37 -23.79
N ILE A 7 -27.97 -3.11 -23.49
CA ILE A 7 -27.45 -1.76 -23.28
C ILE A 7 -27.07 -1.25 -24.67
N ASN A 8 -27.81 -0.25 -25.18
CA ASN A 8 -27.55 0.32 -26.47
C ASN A 8 -26.88 1.70 -26.33
N VAL A 9 -25.71 1.84 -26.94
CA VAL A 9 -24.95 3.07 -27.03
C VAL A 9 -25.12 3.61 -28.43
N TYR A 10 -25.53 4.88 -28.59
CA TYR A 10 -25.75 5.55 -29.88
C TYR A 10 -24.87 6.78 -29.98
N GLY A 11 -24.06 6.84 -31.02
CA GLY A 11 -23.32 8.04 -31.39
C GLY A 11 -22.22 8.44 -30.40
N ALA A 12 -21.45 7.48 -29.87
CA ALA A 12 -20.36 7.79 -28.93
C ALA A 12 -19.17 8.44 -29.65
N ARG A 13 -18.71 9.61 -29.12
CA ARG A 13 -17.66 10.45 -29.70
C ARG A 13 -16.55 10.85 -28.71
N MET A 14 -16.50 10.20 -27.53
CA MET A 14 -15.47 10.51 -26.55
C MET A 14 -14.07 10.21 -27.07
N HIS A 15 -13.16 11.14 -26.89
CA HIS A 15 -11.74 11.05 -27.28
C HIS A 15 -11.51 10.70 -28.75
N ASN A 16 -11.19 9.45 -29.07
CA ASN A 16 -10.92 8.97 -30.43
C ASN A 16 -12.08 8.18 -31.05
N LEU A 17 -13.20 8.04 -30.35
CA LEU A 17 -14.37 7.34 -30.86
C LEU A 17 -15.00 8.09 -32.05
N LYS A 18 -15.33 7.36 -33.11
CA LYS A 18 -15.79 7.90 -34.38
C LYS A 18 -17.31 7.80 -34.54
N ASN A 19 -18.07 8.40 -33.62
CA ASN A 19 -19.54 8.37 -33.69
C ASN A 19 -20.07 6.93 -33.79
N ILE A 20 -19.64 6.08 -32.85
CA ILE A 20 -19.94 4.66 -32.90
C ILE A 20 -21.23 4.30 -32.18
N ASP A 21 -21.90 3.28 -32.71
CA ASP A 21 -22.97 2.57 -32.02
C ASP A 21 -22.46 1.22 -31.51
N ALA A 22 -22.99 0.74 -30.39
CA ALA A 22 -22.63 -0.55 -29.82
C ALA A 22 -23.82 -1.16 -29.06
N GLU A 23 -24.02 -2.47 -29.20
CA GLU A 23 -25.07 -3.24 -28.53
C GLU A 23 -24.46 -4.25 -27.57
N ILE A 24 -24.71 -4.12 -26.28
CA ILE A 24 -24.17 -4.97 -25.23
C ILE A 24 -25.31 -5.75 -24.58
N PRO A 25 -25.32 -7.08 -24.66
CA PRO A 25 -26.36 -7.86 -24.01
C PRO A 25 -26.29 -7.74 -22.49
N ARG A 26 -27.43 -7.56 -21.82
CA ARG A 26 -27.53 -7.56 -20.36
C ARG A 26 -27.39 -8.98 -19.81
N ASN A 27 -27.08 -9.09 -18.52
CA ASN A 27 -26.85 -10.37 -17.83
C ASN A 27 -25.83 -11.26 -18.57
N SER A 28 -24.79 -10.66 -19.08
CA SER A 28 -23.72 -11.32 -19.84
C SER A 28 -22.34 -10.87 -19.41
N LEU A 29 -21.35 -11.70 -19.66
CA LEU A 29 -19.95 -11.34 -19.59
C LEU A 29 -19.50 -10.86 -20.97
N THR A 30 -19.33 -9.55 -21.11
CA THR A 30 -18.90 -8.90 -22.35
C THR A 30 -17.45 -8.44 -22.24
N VAL A 31 -16.60 -8.83 -23.18
CA VAL A 31 -15.21 -8.39 -23.26
C VAL A 31 -15.05 -7.33 -24.34
N ILE A 32 -14.48 -6.16 -23.98
CA ILE A 32 -14.08 -5.12 -24.93
C ILE A 32 -12.57 -5.24 -25.15
N THR A 33 -12.17 -5.57 -26.37
CA THR A 33 -10.78 -5.81 -26.74
C THR A 33 -10.32 -4.92 -27.92
N GLY A 34 -9.06 -5.07 -28.36
CA GLY A 34 -8.46 -4.32 -29.44
C GLY A 34 -7.10 -3.73 -29.08
N LEU A 35 -6.40 -3.11 -30.04
CA LEU A 35 -5.08 -2.49 -29.85
C LEU A 35 -5.04 -1.50 -28.69
N SER A 36 -3.86 -1.31 -28.07
CA SER A 36 -3.66 -0.21 -27.12
C SER A 36 -3.94 1.14 -27.79
N GLY A 37 -4.79 1.99 -27.16
CA GLY A 37 -5.23 3.25 -27.74
C GLY A 37 -6.30 3.15 -28.85
N SER A 38 -6.95 2.01 -29.04
CA SER A 38 -8.04 1.84 -30.01
C SER A 38 -9.39 2.45 -29.57
N GLY A 39 -9.54 2.86 -28.29
CA GLY A 39 -10.76 3.48 -27.77
C GLY A 39 -11.55 2.59 -26.80
N LYS A 40 -11.02 1.46 -26.36
CA LYS A 40 -11.66 0.53 -25.38
C LYS A 40 -12.12 1.23 -24.10
N SER A 41 -11.15 1.87 -23.42
CA SER A 41 -11.42 2.59 -22.17
C SER A 41 -12.33 3.80 -22.40
N SER A 42 -12.23 4.46 -23.56
CA SER A 42 -13.13 5.57 -23.94
C SER A 42 -14.57 5.11 -24.07
N LEU A 43 -14.82 3.89 -24.59
CA LEU A 43 -16.18 3.32 -24.64
C LEU A 43 -16.64 2.86 -23.27
N ALA A 44 -15.83 2.06 -22.56
CA ALA A 44 -16.23 1.42 -21.29
C ALA A 44 -16.34 2.43 -20.14
N PHE A 45 -15.29 3.25 -19.92
CA PHE A 45 -15.19 4.13 -18.75
C PHE A 45 -15.65 5.56 -19.06
N ASP A 46 -15.12 6.18 -20.12
CA ASP A 46 -15.41 7.60 -20.41
C ASP A 46 -16.80 7.81 -21.04
N THR A 47 -17.44 6.73 -21.52
CA THR A 47 -18.80 6.80 -22.10
C THR A 47 -19.82 6.07 -21.22
N ILE A 48 -19.75 4.73 -21.11
CA ILE A 48 -20.79 3.93 -20.44
C ILE A 48 -20.78 4.17 -18.94
N PHE A 49 -19.62 4.06 -18.29
CA PHE A 49 -19.53 4.29 -16.84
C PHE A 49 -19.84 5.72 -16.47
N ALA A 50 -19.27 6.70 -17.19
CA ALA A 50 -19.47 8.12 -16.94
C ALA A 50 -20.95 8.51 -17.02
N GLU A 51 -21.69 8.01 -18.02
CA GLU A 51 -23.14 8.29 -18.15
C GLU A 51 -23.94 7.57 -17.06
N GLY A 52 -23.58 6.34 -16.70
CA GLY A 52 -24.24 5.62 -15.61
C GLY A 52 -24.04 6.30 -14.26
N GLN A 53 -22.83 6.75 -13.97
CA GLN A 53 -22.50 7.50 -12.75
C GLN A 53 -23.23 8.86 -12.72
N ARG A 54 -23.27 9.58 -13.83
CA ARG A 54 -24.01 10.84 -13.97
C ARG A 54 -25.48 10.67 -13.65
N ARG A 55 -26.14 9.65 -14.22
CA ARG A 55 -27.56 9.35 -13.95
C ARG A 55 -27.80 8.98 -12.49
N TYR A 56 -26.89 8.23 -11.89
CA TYR A 56 -26.98 7.87 -10.48
C TYR A 56 -26.91 9.11 -9.58
N ILE A 57 -25.96 10.03 -9.83
CA ILE A 57 -25.84 11.29 -9.09
C ILE A 57 -27.05 12.21 -9.28
N GLU A 58 -27.69 12.18 -10.45
CA GLU A 58 -28.92 12.94 -10.71
C GLU A 58 -30.11 12.52 -9.82
N THR A 59 -30.08 11.30 -9.28
CA THR A 59 -31.11 10.83 -8.34
C THR A 59 -30.96 11.45 -6.94
N PHE A 60 -29.81 12.06 -6.63
CA PHE A 60 -29.56 12.66 -5.33
C PHE A 60 -30.27 14.01 -5.15
N SER A 61 -30.42 14.43 -3.89
CA SER A 61 -30.95 15.75 -3.57
C SER A 61 -30.11 16.87 -4.17
N ALA A 62 -30.69 18.06 -4.42
CA ALA A 62 -29.98 19.22 -4.93
C ALA A 62 -28.77 19.61 -4.07
N TYR A 63 -28.89 19.45 -2.74
CA TYR A 63 -27.80 19.70 -1.80
C TYR A 63 -26.63 18.73 -2.02
N ALA A 64 -26.89 17.43 -2.11
CA ALA A 64 -25.86 16.42 -2.36
C ALA A 64 -25.20 16.60 -3.74
N ARG A 65 -25.97 16.95 -4.78
CA ARG A 65 -25.43 17.24 -6.11
C ARG A 65 -24.48 18.45 -6.12
N ASN A 66 -24.84 19.52 -5.42
CA ASN A 66 -23.95 20.70 -5.31
C ASN A 66 -22.65 20.38 -4.58
N PHE A 67 -22.69 19.43 -3.63
CA PHE A 67 -21.51 18.98 -2.89
C PHE A 67 -20.62 18.03 -3.71
N LEU A 68 -21.22 17.14 -4.49
CA LEU A 68 -20.54 16.16 -5.35
C LEU A 68 -20.02 16.75 -6.66
N GLY A 69 -20.48 17.96 -7.03
CA GLY A 69 -20.17 18.60 -8.32
C GLY A 69 -21.05 18.12 -9.49
N ASN A 70 -21.18 18.94 -10.53
CA ASN A 70 -21.86 18.55 -11.74
C ASN A 70 -20.90 17.75 -12.62
N LEU A 71 -21.20 16.46 -12.85
CA LEU A 71 -20.49 15.67 -13.85
C LEU A 71 -20.90 16.13 -15.25
N GLU A 72 -19.91 16.37 -16.11
CA GLU A 72 -20.16 16.65 -17.52
C GLU A 72 -20.75 15.42 -18.19
N ARG A 73 -21.73 15.64 -19.07
CA ARG A 73 -22.30 14.57 -19.86
C ARG A 73 -21.26 14.12 -20.89
N PRO A 74 -21.01 12.79 -21.01
CA PRO A 74 -20.13 12.30 -22.07
C PRO A 74 -20.70 12.64 -23.45
N ASP A 75 -19.82 12.81 -24.42
CA ASP A 75 -20.20 13.09 -25.80
C ASP A 75 -20.77 11.84 -26.47
N VAL A 76 -22.07 11.64 -26.25
CA VAL A 76 -22.86 10.50 -26.73
C VAL A 76 -24.30 10.97 -26.99
N ASP A 77 -24.91 10.50 -28.05
CA ASP A 77 -26.27 10.89 -28.37
C ASP A 77 -27.26 10.34 -27.35
N LYS A 78 -27.21 9.04 -27.13
CA LYS A 78 -28.10 8.34 -26.17
C LYS A 78 -27.52 7.03 -25.70
N ILE A 79 -27.75 6.67 -24.44
CA ILE A 79 -27.54 5.30 -23.92
C ILE A 79 -28.86 4.82 -23.29
N THR A 80 -29.28 3.61 -23.64
CA THR A 80 -30.47 2.96 -23.07
C THR A 80 -30.12 1.64 -22.39
N GLY A 81 -30.97 1.14 -21.49
CA GLY A 81 -30.78 -0.15 -20.81
C GLY A 81 -29.71 -0.15 -19.70
N LEU A 82 -29.17 1.02 -19.28
CA LEU A 82 -28.21 1.07 -18.17
C LEU A 82 -28.85 0.71 -16.85
N SER A 83 -28.21 -0.23 -16.14
CA SER A 83 -28.36 -0.47 -14.71
C SER A 83 -27.45 0.44 -13.89
N PRO A 84 -27.55 0.49 -12.54
CA PRO A 84 -26.55 1.11 -11.69
C PRO A 84 -25.15 0.56 -12.02
N VAL A 85 -24.16 1.44 -12.12
CA VAL A 85 -22.83 1.08 -12.62
C VAL A 85 -21.79 1.13 -11.51
N ILE A 86 -20.94 0.12 -11.45
CA ILE A 86 -19.79 0.04 -10.54
C ILE A 86 -18.53 -0.20 -11.37
N SER A 87 -17.51 0.66 -11.21
CA SER A 87 -16.21 0.45 -11.85
C SER A 87 -15.20 -0.15 -10.87
N ILE A 88 -14.39 -1.08 -11.38
CA ILE A 88 -13.28 -1.69 -10.65
C ILE A 88 -12.01 -1.44 -11.46
N GLU A 89 -11.41 -0.26 -11.21
CA GLU A 89 -10.18 0.17 -11.86
C GLU A 89 -8.93 -0.31 -11.13
N GLN A 90 -7.82 -0.39 -11.86
CA GLN A 90 -6.52 -0.81 -11.35
C GLN A 90 -5.85 0.23 -10.42
N LYS A 91 -6.18 1.52 -10.56
CA LYS A 91 -5.53 2.58 -9.79
C LYS A 91 -5.80 2.44 -8.30
N THR A 92 -4.76 2.20 -7.53
CA THR A 92 -4.79 2.22 -6.06
C THR A 92 -4.84 3.66 -5.57
N THR A 93 -6.01 4.11 -5.13
CA THR A 93 -6.18 5.46 -4.56
C THR A 93 -5.91 5.50 -3.07
N ASN A 94 -5.91 4.36 -2.39
CA ASN A 94 -5.80 4.32 -0.93
C ASN A 94 -4.34 4.36 -0.48
N ARG A 95 -3.87 5.54 -0.04
CA ARG A 95 -2.55 5.78 0.54
C ARG A 95 -2.55 5.75 2.08
N ASN A 96 -3.68 5.39 2.68
CA ASN A 96 -3.79 5.38 4.13
C ASN A 96 -3.00 4.19 4.71
N PRO A 97 -1.95 4.42 5.53
CA PRO A 97 -1.14 3.35 6.11
C PRO A 97 -1.92 2.48 7.12
N ARG A 98 -3.11 2.91 7.52
CA ARG A 98 -4.00 2.16 8.42
C ARG A 98 -4.94 1.23 7.68
N SER A 99 -5.06 1.35 6.36
CA SER A 99 -5.91 0.48 5.56
C SER A 99 -5.24 -0.88 5.35
N THR A 100 -5.98 -1.96 5.60
CA THR A 100 -5.52 -3.35 5.44
C THR A 100 -6.50 -4.13 4.58
N VAL A 101 -6.09 -5.31 4.12
CA VAL A 101 -6.98 -6.25 3.42
C VAL A 101 -8.24 -6.48 4.25
N GLY A 102 -8.09 -6.78 5.55
CA GLY A 102 -9.23 -7.04 6.45
C GLY A 102 -10.19 -5.86 6.60
N THR A 103 -9.69 -4.61 6.61
CA THR A 103 -10.57 -3.43 6.69
C THR A 103 -11.22 -3.09 5.36
N THR A 104 -10.55 -3.36 4.24
CA THR A 104 -11.10 -3.10 2.90
C THR A 104 -12.19 -4.10 2.53
N THR A 105 -12.08 -5.34 3.02
CA THR A 105 -13.06 -6.43 2.81
C THR A 105 -14.15 -6.49 3.87
N GLU A 106 -14.11 -5.60 4.86
CA GLU A 106 -14.98 -5.58 6.04
C GLU A 106 -14.86 -6.83 6.95
N ILE A 107 -14.03 -7.82 6.60
CA ILE A 107 -13.84 -9.03 7.39
C ILE A 107 -13.35 -8.70 8.80
N TYR A 108 -12.46 -7.69 8.92
CA TYR A 108 -11.95 -7.25 10.21
C TYR A 108 -13.06 -6.67 11.11
N ASP A 109 -14.10 -6.06 10.54
CA ASP A 109 -15.23 -5.53 11.29
C ASP A 109 -16.09 -6.66 11.88
N TYR A 110 -16.27 -7.74 11.12
CA TYR A 110 -16.91 -8.95 11.64
C TYR A 110 -16.06 -9.67 12.68
N LEU A 111 -14.74 -9.72 12.52
CA LEU A 111 -13.83 -10.28 13.53
C LEU A 111 -13.92 -9.48 14.84
N ARG A 112 -13.91 -8.15 14.78
CA ARG A 112 -14.08 -7.30 15.98
C ARG A 112 -15.41 -7.58 16.69
N LEU A 113 -16.49 -7.76 15.93
CA LEU A 113 -17.79 -8.11 16.48
C LEU A 113 -17.77 -9.52 17.10
N LEU A 114 -17.14 -10.48 16.46
CA LEU A 114 -16.97 -11.85 16.94
C LEU A 114 -16.24 -11.87 18.26
N PHE A 115 -15.09 -11.18 18.37
CA PHE A 115 -14.32 -11.12 19.62
C PHE A 115 -15.06 -10.37 20.74
N ALA A 116 -15.80 -9.31 20.42
CA ALA A 116 -16.60 -8.60 21.40
C ALA A 116 -17.76 -9.42 21.96
N ARG A 117 -18.32 -10.37 21.18
CA ARG A 117 -19.50 -11.15 21.58
C ARG A 117 -19.19 -12.56 22.08
N ALA A 118 -18.17 -13.21 21.53
CA ALA A 118 -17.84 -14.61 21.79
C ALA A 118 -16.42 -14.80 22.34
N GLY A 119 -15.58 -13.75 22.39
CA GLY A 119 -14.21 -13.83 22.90
C GLY A 119 -14.13 -14.04 24.40
N GLU A 120 -13.22 -14.89 24.84
CA GLU A 120 -12.89 -15.13 26.23
C GLU A 120 -11.71 -14.23 26.66
N ALA A 121 -11.88 -13.51 27.76
CA ALA A 121 -10.85 -12.61 28.29
C ALA A 121 -9.86 -13.38 29.19
N TYR A 122 -8.57 -13.06 29.00
CA TYR A 122 -7.48 -13.56 29.83
C TYR A 122 -6.69 -12.39 30.40
N SER A 123 -6.17 -12.54 31.61
CA SER A 123 -5.34 -11.53 32.26
C SER A 123 -3.96 -11.45 31.57
N TYR A 124 -3.51 -10.25 31.20
CA TYR A 124 -2.15 -10.08 30.67
C TYR A 124 -1.07 -10.12 31.78
N LEU A 125 -1.47 -10.16 33.07
CA LEU A 125 -0.57 -10.26 34.21
C LEU A 125 -0.36 -11.73 34.67
N SER A 126 -1.46 -12.47 34.85
CA SER A 126 -1.42 -13.85 35.35
C SER A 126 -1.57 -14.90 34.27
N GLY A 127 -2.11 -14.55 33.09
CA GLY A 127 -2.49 -15.50 32.05
C GLY A 127 -3.80 -16.27 32.32
N GLU A 128 -4.41 -16.07 33.50
CA GLU A 128 -5.63 -16.77 33.89
C GLU A 128 -6.86 -16.19 33.17
N LYS A 129 -7.87 -17.07 33.02
CA LYS A 129 -9.16 -16.67 32.43
C LYS A 129 -9.89 -15.71 33.36
N MET A 130 -10.33 -14.60 32.85
CA MET A 130 -11.12 -13.62 33.60
C MET A 130 -12.55 -14.13 33.83
N VAL A 131 -13.06 -13.79 34.98
CA VAL A 131 -14.39 -14.20 35.41
C VAL A 131 -15.28 -12.99 35.69
N LYS A 132 -16.56 -13.15 35.41
CA LYS A 132 -17.60 -12.17 35.73
C LYS A 132 -18.64 -12.88 36.57
N HIS A 133 -19.01 -12.30 37.71
CA HIS A 133 -19.96 -12.90 38.63
C HIS A 133 -21.17 -11.98 38.84
N THR A 134 -22.36 -12.54 38.90
CA THR A 134 -23.54 -11.85 39.45
C THR A 134 -23.42 -11.72 40.97
N GLU A 135 -24.18 -10.82 41.60
CA GLU A 135 -24.20 -10.69 43.05
C GLU A 135 -24.56 -12.01 43.77
N GLU A 136 -25.50 -12.77 43.17
CA GLU A 136 -25.92 -14.06 43.71
C GLU A 136 -24.81 -15.08 43.64
N GLN A 137 -24.11 -15.17 42.51
CA GLN A 137 -22.95 -16.07 42.38
C GLN A 137 -21.82 -15.69 43.34
N VAL A 138 -21.58 -14.39 43.58
CA VAL A 138 -20.59 -13.92 44.54
C VAL A 138 -20.99 -14.35 45.97
N LEU A 139 -22.26 -14.21 46.34
CA LEU A 139 -22.77 -14.66 47.63
C LEU A 139 -22.60 -16.17 47.82
N GLU A 140 -22.96 -16.99 46.80
CA GLU A 140 -22.77 -18.43 46.81
C GLU A 140 -21.30 -18.83 46.99
N LEU A 141 -20.40 -18.18 46.25
CA LEU A 141 -18.96 -18.40 46.34
C LEU A 141 -18.40 -18.00 47.72
N ILE A 142 -18.85 -16.89 48.29
CA ILE A 142 -18.44 -16.46 49.63
C ILE A 142 -18.91 -17.48 50.68
N VAL A 143 -20.17 -17.89 50.62
CA VAL A 143 -20.70 -18.91 51.53
C VAL A 143 -19.91 -20.21 51.38
N LYS A 144 -19.71 -20.69 50.14
CA LYS A 144 -18.99 -21.95 49.87
C LYS A 144 -17.54 -21.95 50.41
N ASN A 145 -16.80 -20.84 50.22
CA ASN A 145 -15.38 -20.79 50.51
C ASN A 145 -15.03 -20.32 51.92
N TYR A 146 -15.95 -19.59 52.60
CA TYR A 146 -15.66 -18.94 53.89
C TYR A 146 -16.62 -19.29 55.03
N THR A 147 -17.50 -20.33 54.88
CA THR A 147 -18.37 -20.80 55.96
C THR A 147 -17.58 -21.05 57.24
N LYS A 148 -18.02 -20.46 58.36
CA LYS A 148 -17.38 -20.47 59.69
C LYS A 148 -16.05 -19.71 59.79
N LYS A 149 -15.62 -19.03 58.75
CA LYS A 149 -14.43 -18.19 58.76
C LYS A 149 -14.79 -16.72 59.02
N ARG A 150 -13.87 -16.01 59.62
CA ARG A 150 -13.96 -14.56 59.83
C ARG A 150 -13.37 -13.86 58.61
N ILE A 151 -14.13 -12.97 58.02
CA ILE A 151 -13.75 -12.21 56.81
C ILE A 151 -13.93 -10.69 57.00
N TYR A 152 -13.16 -9.92 56.25
CA TYR A 152 -13.40 -8.53 55.96
C TYR A 152 -13.96 -8.39 54.56
N ILE A 153 -15.06 -7.64 54.43
CA ILE A 153 -15.64 -7.26 53.16
C ILE A 153 -15.14 -5.86 52.83
N LEU A 154 -14.38 -5.76 51.73
CA LEU A 154 -13.69 -4.55 51.34
C LEU A 154 -14.23 -4.06 50.00
N SER A 155 -14.20 -2.71 49.81
CA SER A 155 -14.56 -2.07 48.57
C SER A 155 -13.43 -1.14 48.13
N PRO A 156 -12.85 -1.28 46.94
CA PRO A 156 -11.76 -0.41 46.48
C PRO A 156 -12.25 0.99 46.15
N LEU A 157 -11.53 2.00 46.63
CA LEU A 157 -11.78 3.43 46.34
C LEU A 157 -10.68 4.04 45.50
N VAL A 158 -9.42 3.66 45.74
CA VAL A 158 -8.26 4.15 45.01
C VAL A 158 -7.35 2.95 44.66
N ARG A 159 -6.86 2.92 43.44
CA ARG A 159 -5.90 1.90 42.97
C ARG A 159 -4.71 2.57 42.31
N THR A 160 -3.54 2.31 42.87
CA THR A 160 -2.21 2.69 42.34
C THR A 160 -2.12 4.15 41.88
N ARG A 161 -2.65 5.08 42.69
CA ARG A 161 -2.65 6.52 42.36
C ARG A 161 -1.92 7.33 43.43
N LYS A 162 -1.19 8.34 43.02
CA LYS A 162 -0.54 9.31 43.90
C LYS A 162 -1.56 10.28 44.51
N GLY A 163 -1.37 10.63 45.76
CA GLY A 163 -2.22 11.61 46.44
C GLY A 163 -2.15 11.55 47.94
N HIS A 164 -2.54 12.62 48.64
CA HIS A 164 -2.57 12.64 50.10
C HIS A 164 -3.91 12.15 50.69
N TYR A 165 -4.97 12.07 49.91
CA TYR A 165 -6.30 11.49 50.19
C TYR A 165 -7.02 11.97 51.47
N ARG A 166 -6.65 13.08 52.05
CA ARG A 166 -7.25 13.64 53.30
C ARG A 166 -8.78 13.80 53.19
N GLU A 167 -9.23 14.41 52.09
CA GLU A 167 -10.66 14.65 51.86
C GLU A 167 -11.42 13.34 51.66
N LEU A 168 -10.84 12.36 51.03
CA LEU A 168 -11.42 11.02 50.84
C LEU A 168 -11.66 10.35 52.20
N PHE A 169 -10.67 10.34 53.08
CA PHE A 169 -10.82 9.74 54.43
C PHE A 169 -11.89 10.48 55.25
N GLU A 170 -11.98 11.79 55.16
CA GLU A 170 -13.04 12.57 55.83
C GLU A 170 -14.45 12.26 55.27
N GLN A 171 -14.58 12.05 53.94
CA GLN A 171 -15.83 11.64 53.31
C GLN A 171 -16.25 10.22 53.72
N VAL A 172 -15.31 9.27 53.70
CA VAL A 172 -15.53 7.88 54.14
C VAL A 172 -16.00 7.85 55.58
N ARG A 173 -15.35 8.61 56.48
CA ARG A 173 -15.72 8.72 57.92
C ARG A 173 -17.10 9.34 58.09
N LYS A 174 -17.46 10.40 57.34
CA LYS A 174 -18.79 11.03 57.39
C LYS A 174 -19.92 10.07 56.96
N ARG A 175 -19.61 9.06 56.13
CA ARG A 175 -20.55 7.99 55.75
C ARG A 175 -20.68 6.88 56.79
N GLY A 176 -19.97 6.96 57.91
CA GLY A 176 -20.05 6.03 59.02
C GLY A 176 -19.07 4.83 58.97
N TYR A 177 -18.12 4.86 58.05
CA TYR A 177 -17.08 3.82 57.98
C TYR A 177 -15.87 4.24 58.80
N LEU A 178 -15.40 3.35 59.67
CA LEU A 178 -14.32 3.68 60.62
C LEU A 178 -12.95 3.09 60.19
N TYR A 179 -12.94 2.08 59.30
CA TYR A 179 -11.73 1.39 58.92
C TYR A 179 -11.52 1.42 57.41
N VAL A 180 -10.26 1.55 57.04
CA VAL A 180 -9.78 1.42 55.66
C VAL A 180 -8.60 0.46 55.68
N ARG A 181 -8.38 -0.17 54.50
CA ARG A 181 -7.12 -0.86 54.20
C ARG A 181 -6.31 0.02 53.26
N VAL A 182 -5.11 0.40 53.70
CA VAL A 182 -4.18 1.24 52.95
C VAL A 182 -2.91 0.46 52.70
N ASP A 183 -2.53 0.29 51.42
CA ASP A 183 -1.30 -0.39 51.01
C ASP A 183 -1.12 -1.77 51.64
N GLY A 184 -2.22 -2.47 51.86
CA GLY A 184 -2.24 -3.83 52.47
C GLY A 184 -2.54 -3.88 53.97
N GLU A 185 -2.50 -2.76 54.69
CA GLU A 185 -2.72 -2.72 56.15
C GLU A 185 -4.06 -2.10 56.52
N ILE A 186 -4.82 -2.77 57.44
CA ILE A 186 -6.09 -2.25 57.97
C ILE A 186 -5.79 -1.24 59.03
N CYS A 187 -6.26 -0.01 58.87
CA CYS A 187 -6.10 1.08 59.82
C CYS A 187 -7.41 1.80 60.11
N GLU A 188 -7.52 2.40 61.28
CA GLU A 188 -8.65 3.24 61.69
C GLU A 188 -8.50 4.64 61.07
N ILE A 189 -9.60 5.21 60.57
CA ILE A 189 -9.61 6.54 60.00
C ILE A 189 -9.59 7.58 61.13
N THR A 190 -8.43 8.19 61.35
CA THR A 190 -8.27 9.25 62.32
C THR A 190 -8.57 10.63 61.69
N SER A 191 -8.93 11.60 62.55
CA SER A 191 -9.18 12.99 62.09
C SER A 191 -7.89 13.57 61.49
N GLY A 192 -7.97 14.08 60.23
CA GLY A 192 -6.82 14.66 59.56
C GLY A 192 -5.85 13.64 58.92
N MET A 193 -6.20 12.34 58.86
CA MET A 193 -5.40 11.29 58.21
C MET A 193 -5.01 11.68 56.79
N LYS A 194 -3.73 11.54 56.44
CA LYS A 194 -3.16 11.83 55.12
C LYS A 194 -2.05 10.85 54.79
N LEU A 195 -1.91 10.56 53.51
CA LEU A 195 -0.84 9.67 52.97
C LEU A 195 0.25 10.51 52.29
N ASP A 196 1.35 9.84 51.89
CA ASP A 196 2.45 10.47 51.17
C ASP A 196 2.01 10.83 49.75
N ARG A 197 2.02 12.11 49.42
CA ARG A 197 1.55 12.66 48.14
C ARG A 197 2.26 12.11 46.91
N TYR A 198 3.51 11.66 47.06
CA TYR A 198 4.39 11.28 45.95
C TYR A 198 4.44 9.76 45.71
N LYS A 199 3.86 8.97 46.63
CA LYS A 199 3.75 7.51 46.50
C LYS A 199 2.41 7.10 45.88
N ASN A 200 2.42 5.96 45.17
CA ASN A 200 1.18 5.34 44.74
C ASN A 200 0.56 4.60 45.94
N HIS A 201 -0.73 4.74 46.11
CA HIS A 201 -1.49 4.12 47.18
C HIS A 201 -2.66 3.31 46.64
N ASP A 202 -2.95 2.20 47.33
CA ASP A 202 -4.16 1.43 47.21
C ASP A 202 -4.99 1.60 48.48
N ILE A 203 -6.24 2.06 48.31
CA ILE A 203 -7.15 2.37 49.44
C ILE A 203 -8.46 1.63 49.23
N GLU A 204 -8.77 0.71 50.19
CA GLU A 204 -10.06 0.04 50.24
C GLU A 204 -10.80 0.39 51.56
N ILE A 205 -12.11 0.57 51.41
CA ILE A 205 -12.99 0.81 52.57
C ILE A 205 -13.39 -0.56 53.16
N VAL A 206 -13.33 -0.71 54.44
CA VAL A 206 -13.87 -1.87 55.17
C VAL A 206 -15.36 -1.67 55.39
N ILE A 207 -16.17 -2.42 54.61
CA ILE A 207 -17.62 -2.35 54.68
C ILE A 207 -18.16 -3.11 55.92
N ASP A 208 -17.66 -4.29 56.10
CA ASP A 208 -18.07 -5.19 57.20
C ASP A 208 -16.98 -6.12 57.63
N LYS A 209 -17.03 -6.57 58.88
CA LYS A 209 -16.19 -7.60 59.50
C LYS A 209 -17.11 -8.61 60.14
N MET A 210 -17.21 -9.82 59.58
CA MET A 210 -18.17 -10.80 60.04
C MET A 210 -17.62 -12.22 59.94
N THR A 211 -18.25 -13.14 60.66
CA THR A 211 -18.05 -14.58 60.51
C THR A 211 -19.20 -15.10 59.59
N VAL A 212 -18.82 -15.79 58.51
CA VAL A 212 -19.82 -16.28 57.57
C VAL A 212 -20.64 -17.44 58.19
N SER A 213 -21.95 -17.25 58.35
CA SER A 213 -22.87 -18.23 58.84
C SER A 213 -24.22 -18.11 58.15
N GLU A 214 -25.01 -19.21 58.15
CA GLU A 214 -26.34 -19.19 57.57
C GLU A 214 -27.30 -18.18 58.29
N LYS A 215 -27.08 -17.95 59.54
CA LYS A 215 -27.85 -17.00 60.36
C LYS A 215 -27.61 -15.53 59.95
N ASP A 216 -26.45 -15.23 59.41
CA ASP A 216 -26.03 -13.89 59.03
C ASP A 216 -26.15 -13.64 57.51
N TYR A 217 -26.82 -14.52 56.77
CA TYR A 217 -26.95 -14.43 55.31
C TYR A 217 -27.52 -13.11 54.83
N THR A 218 -28.55 -12.60 55.50
CA THR A 218 -29.18 -11.30 55.16
C THR A 218 -28.19 -10.14 55.33
N ARG A 219 -27.40 -10.13 56.41
CA ARG A 219 -26.33 -9.17 56.63
C ARG A 219 -25.23 -9.27 55.57
N LEU A 220 -24.81 -10.48 55.25
CA LEU A 220 -23.81 -10.73 54.19
C LEU A 220 -24.29 -10.17 52.83
N LYS A 221 -25.55 -10.43 52.49
CA LYS A 221 -26.15 -9.91 51.23
C LYS A 221 -26.15 -8.38 51.19
N GLN A 222 -26.51 -7.73 52.28
CA GLN A 222 -26.51 -6.23 52.38
C GLN A 222 -25.08 -5.70 52.31
N SER A 223 -24.12 -6.30 52.96
CA SER A 223 -22.70 -5.87 52.96
C SER A 223 -22.08 -6.06 51.59
N VAL A 224 -22.34 -7.19 50.88
CA VAL A 224 -21.87 -7.44 49.50
C VAL A 224 -22.48 -6.43 48.55
N ALA A 225 -23.79 -6.18 48.63
CA ALA A 225 -24.45 -5.21 47.76
C ALA A 225 -23.91 -3.79 48.00
N THR A 226 -23.65 -3.42 49.25
CA THR A 226 -23.06 -2.11 49.58
C THR A 226 -21.61 -1.99 49.10
N ALA A 227 -20.80 -3.06 49.28
CA ALA A 227 -19.41 -3.07 48.81
C ALA A 227 -19.33 -2.95 47.27
N MET A 228 -20.17 -3.68 46.55
CA MET A 228 -20.23 -3.59 45.10
C MET A 228 -20.71 -2.25 44.57
N ARG A 229 -21.68 -1.61 45.25
CA ARG A 229 -22.15 -0.28 44.88
C ARG A 229 -21.05 0.78 45.05
N LEU A 230 -20.31 0.74 46.17
CA LEU A 230 -19.24 1.71 46.47
C LEU A 230 -17.98 1.45 45.62
N GLY A 231 -17.67 0.20 45.32
CA GLY A 231 -16.54 -0.20 44.51
C GLY A 231 -16.81 -0.31 42.99
N ASP A 232 -17.93 0.29 42.52
CA ASP A 232 -18.32 0.30 41.10
C ASP A 232 -18.36 -1.13 40.50
N GLY A 233 -19.00 -2.06 41.22
CA GLY A 233 -19.12 -3.47 40.84
C GLY A 233 -17.96 -4.36 41.30
N LEU A 234 -16.99 -3.83 42.03
CA LEU A 234 -15.84 -4.54 42.56
C LEU A 234 -15.97 -4.77 44.05
N LEU A 235 -15.62 -5.96 44.51
CA LEU A 235 -15.62 -6.39 45.88
C LEU A 235 -14.36 -7.22 46.18
N MET A 236 -13.82 -7.06 47.38
CA MET A 236 -12.68 -7.85 47.85
C MET A 236 -13.03 -8.52 49.18
N ILE A 237 -12.67 -9.80 49.36
CA ILE A 237 -12.80 -10.55 50.58
C ILE A 237 -11.41 -10.88 51.09
N LEU A 238 -11.14 -10.40 52.31
CA LEU A 238 -9.91 -10.71 53.03
C LEU A 238 -10.22 -11.72 54.15
N ASP A 239 -9.61 -12.86 54.11
CA ASP A 239 -9.68 -13.86 55.21
C ASP A 239 -8.91 -13.33 56.41
N ALA A 240 -9.57 -13.18 57.55
CA ALA A 240 -8.98 -12.59 58.75
C ALA A 240 -7.89 -13.46 59.45
N GLN A 241 -7.79 -14.74 59.09
CA GLN A 241 -6.79 -15.69 59.66
C GLN A 241 -5.61 -15.87 58.76
N THR A 242 -5.88 -16.03 57.44
CA THR A 242 -4.80 -16.34 56.46
C THR A 242 -4.28 -15.12 55.72
N PHE A 243 -4.96 -13.98 55.88
CA PHE A 243 -4.69 -12.72 55.15
C PHE A 243 -4.69 -12.88 53.64
N VAL A 244 -5.34 -13.92 53.12
CA VAL A 244 -5.51 -14.13 51.66
C VAL A 244 -6.63 -13.23 51.21
N LEU A 245 -6.32 -12.42 50.18
CA LEU A 245 -7.25 -11.51 49.53
C LEU A 245 -7.77 -12.17 48.26
N ARG A 246 -9.09 -12.14 48.06
CA ARG A 246 -9.73 -12.55 46.81
C ARG A 246 -10.65 -11.47 46.30
N HIS A 247 -10.62 -11.29 44.98
CA HIS A 247 -11.37 -10.29 44.28
C HIS A 247 -12.62 -10.88 43.61
N TYR A 248 -13.72 -10.15 43.63
CA TYR A 248 -14.99 -10.50 42.98
C TYR A 248 -15.51 -9.27 42.24
N SER A 249 -16.06 -9.47 41.04
CA SER A 249 -16.51 -8.35 40.20
C SER A 249 -17.72 -8.70 39.36
N LYS A 250 -18.55 -7.71 39.11
CA LYS A 250 -19.56 -7.71 38.04
C LYS A 250 -18.94 -7.49 36.66
N ARG A 251 -17.71 -7.00 36.62
CA ARG A 251 -16.92 -6.82 35.38
C ARG A 251 -15.98 -8.00 35.19
N LEU A 252 -15.46 -8.15 33.97
CA LEU A 252 -14.39 -9.11 33.70
C LEU A 252 -13.17 -8.81 34.56
N MET A 253 -12.78 -9.73 35.40
CA MET A 253 -11.67 -9.54 36.34
C MET A 253 -10.87 -10.80 36.52
N ASP A 254 -9.57 -10.63 36.69
CA ASP A 254 -8.63 -11.64 37.15
C ASP A 254 -8.85 -11.86 38.66
N PRO A 255 -9.25 -13.06 39.11
CA PRO A 255 -9.52 -13.32 40.51
C PRO A 255 -8.27 -13.27 41.40
N VAL A 256 -7.08 -13.40 40.82
CA VAL A 256 -5.78 -13.43 41.55
C VAL A 256 -5.24 -12.00 41.71
N THR A 257 -5.12 -11.26 40.59
CA THR A 257 -4.46 -9.94 40.59
C THR A 257 -5.43 -8.79 40.80
N GLY A 258 -6.73 -9.04 40.61
CA GLY A 258 -7.75 -7.97 40.62
C GLY A 258 -7.73 -7.05 39.42
N LEU A 259 -6.94 -7.36 38.39
CA LEU A 259 -6.97 -6.65 37.10
C LEU A 259 -8.36 -6.81 36.50
N SER A 260 -8.98 -5.70 36.07
CA SER A 260 -10.31 -5.73 35.48
C SER A 260 -10.31 -5.07 34.11
N TYR A 261 -11.02 -5.68 33.15
CA TYR A 261 -11.27 -5.12 31.83
C TYR A 261 -12.67 -4.48 31.77
N GLU A 262 -12.82 -3.52 30.90
CA GLU A 262 -14.13 -3.00 30.53
C GLU A 262 -14.94 -4.05 29.77
N GLU A 263 -16.28 -3.86 29.69
CA GLU A 263 -17.13 -4.73 28.88
C GLU A 263 -16.66 -4.69 27.41
N PRO A 264 -16.37 -5.84 26.78
CA PRO A 264 -15.81 -5.85 25.45
C PRO A 264 -16.81 -5.32 24.42
N ALA A 265 -16.40 -4.32 23.67
CA ALA A 265 -17.15 -3.72 22.56
C ALA A 265 -16.29 -3.75 21.29
N PRO A 266 -16.89 -3.73 20.09
CA PRO A 266 -16.12 -3.83 18.84
C PRO A 266 -15.02 -2.78 18.68
N HIS A 267 -15.16 -1.59 19.27
CA HIS A 267 -14.14 -0.53 19.21
C HIS A 267 -12.90 -0.84 20.04
N ASN A 268 -12.98 -1.69 21.08
CA ASN A 268 -11.82 -2.16 21.86
C ASN A 268 -10.88 -3.04 21.03
N PHE A 269 -11.36 -3.67 19.97
CA PHE A 269 -10.60 -4.51 19.04
C PHE A 269 -10.20 -3.79 17.75
N SER A 270 -10.37 -2.46 17.70
CA SER A 270 -10.02 -1.67 16.53
C SER A 270 -8.70 -0.94 16.73
N PHE A 271 -7.72 -1.18 15.87
CA PHE A 271 -6.47 -0.42 15.85
C PHE A 271 -6.66 1.02 15.32
N ASN A 272 -7.85 1.36 14.78
CA ASN A 272 -8.22 2.72 14.37
C ASN A 272 -8.95 3.49 15.48
N SER A 273 -9.33 2.81 16.57
CA SER A 273 -9.99 3.41 17.74
C SER A 273 -8.96 3.69 18.83
N PRO A 274 -9.00 4.84 19.52
CA PRO A 274 -8.13 5.13 20.66
C PRO A 274 -8.21 4.09 21.79
N GLN A 275 -9.39 3.46 21.98
CA GLN A 275 -9.62 2.45 23.01
C GLN A 275 -8.94 1.11 22.70
N GLY A 276 -8.79 0.74 21.40
CA GLY A 276 -8.20 -0.54 21.01
C GLY A 276 -6.76 -0.42 20.54
N ALA A 277 -6.33 0.75 20.08
CA ALA A 277 -5.01 0.95 19.50
C ALA A 277 -3.89 0.85 20.54
N CYS A 278 -2.75 0.28 20.14
CA CYS A 278 -1.52 0.35 20.92
C CYS A 278 -1.16 1.82 21.21
N PRO A 279 -0.92 2.20 22.49
CA PRO A 279 -0.67 3.60 22.87
C PRO A 279 0.62 4.16 22.24
N ARG A 280 1.65 3.33 22.03
CA ARG A 280 2.94 3.73 21.47
C ARG A 280 2.88 4.01 19.95
N CYS A 281 2.39 3.06 19.16
CA CYS A 281 2.34 3.20 17.70
C CYS A 281 0.99 3.74 17.19
N LYS A 282 0.04 4.01 18.08
CA LYS A 282 -1.31 4.52 17.75
C LYS A 282 -2.00 3.70 16.66
N GLY A 283 -1.83 2.37 16.72
CA GLY A 283 -2.45 1.43 15.79
C GLY A 283 -1.72 1.20 14.46
N LEU A 284 -0.52 1.74 14.27
CA LEU A 284 0.26 1.52 13.05
C LEU A 284 1.03 0.20 13.05
N GLY A 285 1.37 -0.35 14.22
CA GLY A 285 2.20 -1.55 14.37
C GLY A 285 3.70 -1.29 14.22
N ILE A 286 4.05 -0.16 13.65
CA ILE A 286 5.42 0.29 13.37
C ILE A 286 5.65 1.68 13.97
N VAL A 287 6.89 2.00 14.25
CA VAL A 287 7.32 3.32 14.72
C VAL A 287 8.52 3.78 13.91
N SER A 288 8.62 5.08 13.71
CA SER A 288 9.79 5.69 13.09
C SER A 288 10.90 5.81 14.13
N GLN A 289 12.07 5.33 13.82
CA GLN A 289 13.27 5.42 14.66
C GLN A 289 14.41 6.01 13.84
N MET A 290 15.25 6.84 14.49
CA MET A 290 16.45 7.34 13.84
C MET A 290 17.40 6.19 13.52
N ASP A 291 17.97 6.25 12.34
CA ASP A 291 18.99 5.31 11.86
C ASP A 291 20.38 5.87 12.11
N ILE A 292 21.00 5.41 13.18
CA ILE A 292 22.32 5.92 13.59
C ILE A 292 23.40 5.63 12.54
N GLU A 293 23.29 4.51 11.82
CA GLU A 293 24.21 4.16 10.74
C GLU A 293 24.11 5.13 9.55
N LYS A 294 22.91 5.67 9.28
CA LYS A 294 22.72 6.71 8.27
C LYS A 294 23.12 8.11 8.76
N LEU A 295 23.06 8.35 10.08
CA LEU A 295 23.54 9.59 10.66
C LEU A 295 25.10 9.66 10.63
N ILE A 296 25.76 8.54 10.93
CA ILE A 296 27.23 8.42 10.98
C ILE A 296 27.64 7.14 10.21
N PRO A 297 27.63 7.17 8.87
CA PRO A 297 27.90 5.98 8.05
C PRO A 297 29.38 5.58 8.05
N ASP A 298 30.27 6.51 8.31
CA ASP A 298 31.73 6.27 8.43
C ASP A 298 32.24 6.98 9.70
N LYS A 299 32.87 6.22 10.57
CA LYS A 299 33.46 6.73 11.81
C LYS A 299 34.91 7.25 11.62
N LYS A 300 35.51 7.13 10.42
CA LYS A 300 36.88 7.58 10.13
C LYS A 300 36.99 9.09 10.02
N PRO A 301 36.09 9.83 9.35
CA PRO A 301 36.14 11.29 9.32
C PRO A 301 35.84 11.89 10.70
N SER A 302 36.28 13.13 10.89
CA SER A 302 35.92 13.93 12.06
C SER A 302 34.55 14.63 11.83
N ILE A 303 33.97 15.13 12.91
CA ILE A 303 32.72 15.92 12.85
C ILE A 303 32.97 17.20 12.03
N TYR A 304 34.13 17.80 12.13
CA TYR A 304 34.55 18.94 11.31
C TYR A 304 34.49 18.65 9.81
N ASN A 305 34.88 17.43 9.42
CA ASN A 305 34.89 16.99 8.02
C ASN A 305 33.53 16.39 7.56
N GLY A 306 32.51 16.43 8.41
CA GLY A 306 31.16 16.03 8.05
C GLY A 306 30.82 14.57 8.35
N ALA A 307 31.41 13.97 9.38
CA ALA A 307 31.10 12.60 9.82
C ALA A 307 29.60 12.45 10.18
N ILE A 308 28.97 13.49 10.72
CA ILE A 308 27.53 13.55 10.97
C ILE A 308 26.85 14.10 9.72
N VAL A 309 26.34 13.20 8.88
CA VAL A 309 25.79 13.53 7.55
C VAL A 309 24.73 14.64 7.57
N PRO A 310 23.77 14.66 8.51
CA PRO A 310 22.76 15.72 8.57
C PRO A 310 23.33 17.12 8.80
N LEU A 311 24.44 17.24 9.50
CA LEU A 311 25.08 18.53 9.77
C LEU A 311 26.01 18.96 8.63
N GLY A 312 26.55 18.00 7.87
CA GLY A 312 27.53 18.22 6.83
C GLY A 312 28.87 18.66 7.39
N LYS A 313 29.72 19.29 6.55
CA LYS A 313 30.97 19.85 6.98
C LYS A 313 30.78 21.05 7.91
N TYR A 314 31.77 21.32 8.74
CA TYR A 314 31.73 22.41 9.70
C TYR A 314 31.26 23.73 9.09
N LYS A 315 30.30 24.35 9.77
CA LYS A 315 29.79 25.69 9.51
C LYS A 315 29.80 26.47 10.82
N ASN A 316 30.04 27.76 10.75
CA ASN A 316 30.06 28.64 11.93
C ASN A 316 28.61 28.90 12.43
N THR A 317 27.96 27.87 13.01
CA THR A 317 26.58 27.87 13.47
C THR A 317 26.48 27.39 14.93
N MET A 318 25.39 27.77 15.60
CA MET A 318 25.15 27.47 17.02
C MET A 318 25.29 25.97 17.34
N ILE A 319 24.77 25.09 16.50
CA ILE A 319 24.81 23.64 16.73
C ILE A 319 26.28 23.12 16.79
N PHE A 320 27.17 23.60 15.92
CA PHE A 320 28.59 23.21 15.98
C PHE A 320 29.31 23.77 17.21
N TRP A 321 28.91 24.94 17.70
CA TRP A 321 29.46 25.49 18.95
C TRP A 321 29.03 24.68 20.16
N GLN A 322 27.76 24.24 20.18
CA GLN A 322 27.23 23.35 21.22
C GLN A 322 27.96 22.01 21.23
N ILE A 323 28.13 21.39 20.04
CA ILE A 323 28.90 20.14 19.92
C ILE A 323 30.36 20.33 20.35
N ALA A 324 30.98 21.43 19.98
CA ALA A 324 32.37 21.71 20.41
C ALA A 324 32.46 21.85 21.93
N ALA A 325 31.48 22.48 22.57
CA ALA A 325 31.46 22.62 24.02
C ALA A 325 31.23 21.28 24.74
N ILE A 326 30.43 20.36 24.18
CA ILE A 326 30.31 19.00 24.69
C ILE A 326 31.62 18.26 24.55
N LEU A 327 32.24 18.28 23.38
CA LEU A 327 33.52 17.60 23.15
C LEU A 327 34.63 18.10 24.05
N ASP A 328 34.63 19.40 24.38
CA ASP A 328 35.64 20.04 25.31
C ASP A 328 35.55 19.42 26.73
N THR A 329 34.35 18.94 27.17
CA THR A 329 34.18 18.26 28.46
C THR A 329 34.82 16.88 28.50
N TYR A 330 35.02 16.27 27.32
CA TYR A 330 35.64 14.96 27.15
C TYR A 330 37.11 15.05 26.64
N GLU A 331 37.72 16.24 26.68
CA GLU A 331 39.08 16.53 26.19
C GLU A 331 39.34 16.15 24.72
N VAL A 332 38.29 16.16 23.89
CA VAL A 332 38.37 15.91 22.44
C VAL A 332 37.87 17.11 21.64
N THR A 333 38.18 17.17 20.36
CA THR A 333 37.86 18.31 19.50
C THR A 333 36.99 17.89 18.29
N LEU A 334 36.41 18.88 17.60
CA LEU A 334 35.67 18.64 16.34
C LEU A 334 36.53 17.96 15.25
N ASN A 335 37.88 18.08 15.33
CA ASN A 335 38.80 17.46 14.36
C ASN A 335 39.17 16.02 14.71
N THR A 336 38.83 15.53 15.90
CA THR A 336 39.03 14.15 16.30
C THR A 336 38.15 13.21 15.44
N PRO A 337 38.69 12.13 14.84
CA PRO A 337 37.90 11.13 14.14
C PRO A 337 36.83 10.56 15.06
N VAL A 338 35.62 10.33 14.54
CA VAL A 338 34.47 9.85 15.35
C VAL A 338 34.76 8.53 16.05
N LYS A 339 35.57 7.64 15.46
CA LYS A 339 36.01 6.39 16.07
C LYS A 339 36.84 6.56 17.35
N ASP A 340 37.46 7.72 17.53
CA ASP A 340 38.36 8.05 18.66
C ASP A 340 37.64 8.94 19.70
N ILE A 341 36.37 9.28 19.50
CA ILE A 341 35.50 10.01 20.43
C ILE A 341 34.81 9.00 21.36
N PRO A 342 34.76 9.25 22.68
CA PRO A 342 34.03 8.39 23.62
C PRO A 342 32.57 8.21 23.22
N ASP A 343 32.00 7.00 23.41
CA ASP A 343 30.61 6.69 23.04
C ASP A 343 29.61 7.57 23.83
N GLU A 344 29.94 7.92 25.08
CA GLU A 344 29.10 8.80 25.92
C GLU A 344 29.01 10.21 25.32
N ALA A 345 30.09 10.71 24.73
CA ALA A 345 30.11 12.01 24.06
C ALA A 345 29.28 11.96 22.74
N ILE A 346 29.35 10.86 22.02
CA ILE A 346 28.53 10.64 20.81
C ILE A 346 27.05 10.55 21.17
N ASP A 347 26.71 9.86 22.24
CA ASP A 347 25.33 9.76 22.73
C ASP A 347 24.77 11.13 23.15
N GLU A 348 25.59 11.93 23.84
CA GLU A 348 25.22 13.30 24.22
C GLU A 348 25.03 14.21 22.99
N ILE A 349 25.87 14.07 21.97
CA ILE A 349 25.75 14.80 20.70
C ILE A 349 24.48 14.36 19.95
N LEU A 350 24.16 13.09 19.96
CA LEU A 350 22.99 12.57 19.23
C LEU A 350 21.67 12.84 19.94
N TYR A 351 21.60 12.60 21.24
CA TYR A 351 20.34 12.61 22.00
C TYR A 351 20.13 13.83 22.89
N GLY A 352 21.16 14.65 23.05
CA GLY A 352 21.10 15.86 23.90
C GLY A 352 21.73 15.69 25.26
N SER A 353 21.96 16.81 25.94
CA SER A 353 22.55 16.86 27.29
C SER A 353 21.48 17.19 28.34
N ASP A 354 21.51 16.49 29.49
CA ASP A 354 20.62 16.75 30.62
C ASP A 354 20.93 18.08 31.35
N GLY A 355 22.05 18.69 31.05
CA GLY A 355 22.54 19.91 31.68
C GLY A 355 22.55 21.15 30.77
N ARG A 356 22.80 22.32 31.37
CA ARG A 356 23.11 23.53 30.59
C ARG A 356 24.57 23.50 30.17
N ILE A 357 24.80 23.59 28.86
CA ILE A 357 26.14 23.61 28.26
C ILE A 357 26.66 25.06 28.22
N LYS A 358 27.90 25.26 28.67
CA LYS A 358 28.57 26.56 28.67
C LYS A 358 29.26 26.78 27.31
N ILE A 359 28.73 27.71 26.52
CA ILE A 359 29.37 28.09 25.24
C ILE A 359 30.26 29.32 25.46
N LYS A 360 31.55 29.22 25.13
CA LYS A 360 32.47 30.32 25.10
C LYS A 360 32.38 31.05 23.76
N ASN A 361 31.85 32.29 23.74
CA ASN A 361 31.72 33.03 22.48
C ASN A 361 32.86 34.05 22.36
N THR A 362 33.72 33.91 21.35
CA THR A 362 34.88 34.77 21.04
C THR A 362 34.61 35.74 19.89
N LEU A 363 33.41 35.79 19.32
CA LEU A 363 33.12 36.50 18.05
C LEU A 363 32.95 38.02 18.17
N MET A 364 32.87 38.59 19.37
CA MET A 364 32.70 40.05 19.55
C MET A 364 33.63 40.70 20.60
N GLY A 365 34.78 40.07 20.96
CA GLY A 365 35.75 40.71 21.85
C GLY A 365 35.32 40.87 23.32
N THR A 366 34.13 40.44 23.69
CA THR A 366 33.62 40.36 25.06
C THR A 366 33.31 38.89 25.38
N SER A 367 34.03 38.30 26.31
CA SER A 367 33.80 36.94 26.81
C SER A 367 32.53 36.92 27.66
N SER A 368 31.41 36.66 27.05
CA SER A 368 30.19 36.37 27.77
C SER A 368 29.89 34.86 27.65
N ASP A 369 29.78 34.20 28.82
CA ASP A 369 29.45 32.80 28.91
C ASP A 369 27.93 32.66 28.72
N TYR A 370 27.50 31.91 27.71
CA TYR A 370 26.07 31.57 27.52
C TYR A 370 25.83 30.14 27.96
N PHE A 371 24.79 29.95 28.78
CA PHE A 371 24.30 28.62 29.15
C PHE A 371 23.09 28.27 28.33
N VAL A 372 23.18 27.22 27.51
CA VAL A 372 22.09 26.75 26.64
C VAL A 372 21.86 25.26 26.86
N THR A 373 20.62 24.84 26.64
CA THR A 373 20.25 23.41 26.57
C THR A 373 20.54 22.90 25.15
N TYR A 374 21.16 21.74 25.06
CA TYR A 374 21.38 21.06 23.79
C TYR A 374 20.44 19.87 23.66
N GLU A 375 19.61 19.89 22.64
CA GLU A 375 18.54 18.90 22.46
C GLU A 375 18.97 17.69 21.59
N GLY A 376 20.15 17.70 21.00
CA GLY A 376 20.70 16.62 20.20
C GLY A 376 20.34 16.69 18.71
N VAL A 377 21.18 16.01 17.88
CA VAL A 377 20.96 15.92 16.43
C VAL A 377 19.68 15.18 16.08
N VAL A 378 19.31 14.15 16.84
CA VAL A 378 18.10 13.37 16.64
C VAL A 378 16.86 14.25 16.73
N LYS A 379 16.77 15.09 17.76
CA LYS A 379 15.64 16.00 17.93
C LYS A 379 15.61 17.09 16.86
N TYR A 380 16.76 17.58 16.43
CA TYR A 380 16.85 18.50 15.29
C TYR A 380 16.23 17.90 14.02
N ILE A 381 16.51 16.63 13.70
CA ILE A 381 15.93 15.95 12.53
C ILE A 381 14.42 15.71 12.74
N GLN A 382 14.00 15.36 13.97
CA GLN A 382 12.57 15.19 14.28
C GLN A 382 11.76 16.46 14.06
N MET A 383 12.28 17.62 14.45
CA MET A 383 11.66 18.93 14.19
C MET A 383 11.49 19.19 12.68
N LEU A 384 12.46 18.77 11.85
CA LEU A 384 12.36 18.89 10.40
C LEU A 384 11.35 17.91 9.76
N GLN A 385 10.86 16.93 10.50
CA GLN A 385 9.77 16.03 10.07
C GLN A 385 8.37 16.60 10.40
N GLU A 386 8.29 17.60 11.27
CA GLU A 386 7.01 18.19 11.66
C GLU A 386 6.40 19.03 10.52
N LYS A 387 5.09 19.29 10.62
CA LYS A 387 4.32 19.97 9.55
C LYS A 387 4.77 21.41 9.25
N GLU A 388 5.53 22.01 10.12
CA GLU A 388 6.02 23.39 9.98
C GLU A 388 7.25 23.50 9.06
N ALA A 389 7.96 22.40 8.84
CA ALA A 389 9.09 22.37 7.92
C ALA A 389 8.65 22.30 6.44
N SER A 390 9.47 22.79 5.53
CA SER A 390 9.20 22.71 4.10
C SER A 390 9.16 21.24 3.62
N ALA A 391 8.42 20.96 2.55
CA ALA A 391 8.32 19.62 1.98
C ALA A 391 9.68 19.03 1.55
N THR A 392 10.64 19.89 1.22
CA THR A 392 12.01 19.49 0.87
C THR A 392 12.79 19.05 2.12
N GLU A 393 12.66 19.77 3.21
CA GLU A 393 13.30 19.44 4.49
C GLU A 393 12.71 18.17 5.09
N GLN A 394 11.39 18.02 5.04
CA GLN A 394 10.71 16.79 5.48
C GLN A 394 11.24 15.57 4.73
N LYS A 395 11.25 15.63 3.38
CA LYS A 395 11.78 14.55 2.54
C LYS A 395 13.26 14.26 2.78
N TRP A 396 14.05 15.29 3.09
CA TRP A 396 15.43 15.13 3.44
C TRP A 396 15.60 14.46 4.81
N ALA A 397 14.81 14.85 5.81
CA ALA A 397 14.84 14.26 7.15
C ALA A 397 14.38 12.79 7.16
N GLU A 398 13.45 12.41 6.27
CA GLU A 398 12.99 11.03 6.09
C GLU A 398 14.12 10.05 5.73
N GLN A 399 15.22 10.52 5.10
CA GLN A 399 16.36 9.67 4.72
C GLN A 399 17.09 9.08 5.92
N PHE A 400 17.01 9.73 7.09
CA PHE A 400 17.71 9.35 8.31
C PHE A 400 16.85 8.55 9.27
N VAL A 401 15.67 8.16 8.83
CA VAL A 401 14.69 7.42 9.64
C VAL A 401 14.50 6.04 9.06
N LYS A 402 14.48 5.04 9.91
CA LYS A 402 14.03 3.70 9.59
C LYS A 402 12.72 3.37 10.29
N THR A 403 11.89 2.62 9.61
CA THR A 403 10.66 2.08 10.17
C THR A 403 10.97 0.77 10.86
N VAL A 404 10.68 0.69 12.15
CA VAL A 404 10.88 -0.53 12.94
C VAL A 404 9.56 -1.00 13.54
N VAL A 405 9.48 -2.30 13.79
CA VAL A 405 8.32 -2.90 14.47
C VAL A 405 8.17 -2.29 15.86
N CYS A 406 6.96 -1.91 16.26
CA CYS A 406 6.68 -1.35 17.58
C CYS A 406 7.06 -2.34 18.68
N SER A 407 7.94 -1.96 19.58
CA SER A 407 8.43 -2.82 20.67
C SER A 407 7.36 -3.16 21.71
N GLU A 408 6.30 -2.36 21.84
CA GLU A 408 5.22 -2.60 22.80
C GLU A 408 4.21 -3.61 22.29
N CYS A 409 3.68 -3.44 21.09
CA CYS A 409 2.70 -4.35 20.50
C CYS A 409 3.33 -5.38 19.55
N LYS A 410 4.64 -5.35 19.32
CA LYS A 410 5.37 -6.28 18.42
C LYS A 410 4.70 -6.42 17.03
N GLY A 411 4.23 -5.30 16.48
CA GLY A 411 3.53 -5.27 15.18
C GLY A 411 2.03 -5.50 15.23
N MET A 412 1.47 -5.98 16.35
CA MET A 412 0.06 -6.38 16.49
C MET A 412 -0.94 -5.22 16.51
N ARG A 413 -0.51 -3.95 16.50
CA ARG A 413 -1.31 -2.73 16.40
C ARG A 413 -2.27 -2.43 17.55
N LEU A 414 -2.67 -3.44 18.32
CA LEU A 414 -3.65 -3.34 19.40
C LEU A 414 -2.98 -3.17 20.77
N ASN A 415 -3.77 -2.71 21.75
CA ASN A 415 -3.34 -2.64 23.14
C ASN A 415 -3.28 -4.04 23.79
N LYS A 416 -2.68 -4.11 24.97
CA LYS A 416 -2.48 -5.39 25.70
C LYS A 416 -3.79 -6.08 26.07
N GLU A 417 -4.82 -5.31 26.42
CA GLU A 417 -6.12 -5.87 26.82
C GLU A 417 -6.79 -6.58 25.64
N ALA A 418 -6.91 -5.91 24.49
CA ALA A 418 -7.52 -6.49 23.28
C ALA A 418 -6.82 -7.76 22.80
N LEU A 419 -5.47 -7.81 22.93
CA LEU A 419 -4.68 -8.97 22.54
C LEU A 419 -4.83 -10.19 23.48
N HIS A 420 -5.43 -10.00 24.66
CA HIS A 420 -5.68 -11.09 25.60
C HIS A 420 -7.12 -11.61 25.59
N PHE A 421 -7.93 -11.19 24.61
CA PHE A 421 -9.16 -11.89 24.26
C PHE A 421 -8.85 -13.00 23.24
N ARG A 422 -9.41 -14.19 23.45
CA ARG A 422 -9.16 -15.38 22.62
C ARG A 422 -10.45 -16.09 22.22
N ILE A 423 -10.39 -16.69 21.04
CA ILE A 423 -11.36 -17.67 20.55
C ILE A 423 -10.57 -18.89 20.09
N GLY A 424 -10.85 -20.05 20.62
CA GLY A 424 -10.09 -21.26 20.30
C GLY A 424 -8.56 -21.08 20.46
N ASN A 425 -8.13 -20.41 21.53
CA ASN A 425 -6.73 -20.10 21.87
C ASN A 425 -6.01 -19.08 20.95
N LYS A 426 -6.70 -18.46 20.01
CA LYS A 426 -6.17 -17.43 19.10
C LYS A 426 -6.72 -16.06 19.45
N ASN A 427 -5.89 -15.03 19.41
CA ASN A 427 -6.33 -13.65 19.49
C ASN A 427 -6.65 -13.07 18.08
N ILE A 428 -7.27 -11.90 18.05
CA ILE A 428 -7.71 -11.28 16.77
C ILE A 428 -6.55 -10.98 15.82
N ASN A 429 -5.37 -10.62 16.33
CA ASN A 429 -4.22 -10.32 15.49
C ASN A 429 -3.60 -11.60 14.92
N GLU A 430 -3.48 -12.67 15.74
CA GLU A 430 -3.00 -13.98 15.27
C GLU A 430 -3.86 -14.50 14.13
N LEU A 431 -5.19 -14.32 14.19
CA LEU A 431 -6.10 -14.67 13.09
C LEU A 431 -5.90 -13.76 11.88
N SER A 432 -5.67 -12.46 12.10
CA SER A 432 -5.48 -11.50 11.01
C SER A 432 -4.13 -11.66 10.30
N ASP A 433 -3.13 -12.24 10.94
CA ASP A 433 -1.80 -12.50 10.37
C ASP A 433 -1.73 -13.85 9.63
N MET A 434 -2.72 -14.73 9.81
CA MET A 434 -2.82 -15.97 9.02
C MET A 434 -3.04 -15.64 7.54
N GLU A 435 -2.55 -16.50 6.67
CA GLU A 435 -2.93 -16.50 5.27
C GLU A 435 -4.43 -16.80 5.14
N ILE A 436 -5.08 -16.22 4.14
CA ILE A 436 -6.54 -16.35 3.94
C ILE A 436 -6.96 -17.82 3.87
N SER A 437 -6.16 -18.66 3.20
CA SER A 437 -6.39 -20.12 3.15
C SER A 437 -6.33 -20.78 4.53
N GLU A 438 -5.31 -20.45 5.32
CA GLU A 438 -5.12 -20.96 6.68
C GLU A 438 -6.24 -20.48 7.61
N LEU A 439 -6.61 -19.20 7.51
CA LEU A 439 -7.69 -18.60 8.29
C LEU A 439 -9.05 -19.23 7.96
N TYR A 440 -9.34 -19.46 6.67
CA TYR A 440 -10.57 -20.10 6.24
C TYR A 440 -10.70 -21.52 6.80
N ASN A 441 -9.63 -22.32 6.68
CA ASN A 441 -9.60 -23.68 7.22
C ASN A 441 -9.76 -23.72 8.76
N TRP A 442 -9.12 -22.80 9.47
CA TRP A 442 -9.27 -22.65 10.91
C TRP A 442 -10.70 -22.28 11.30
N LEU A 443 -11.32 -21.36 10.59
CA LEU A 443 -12.70 -20.94 10.83
C LEU A 443 -13.73 -22.04 10.53
N MET A 444 -13.44 -22.96 9.62
CA MET A 444 -14.31 -24.13 9.38
C MET A 444 -14.29 -25.12 10.56
N GLN A 445 -13.24 -25.11 11.38
CA GLN A 445 -13.08 -26.00 12.55
C GLN A 445 -13.36 -25.29 13.88
N VAL A 446 -13.52 -23.97 13.90
CA VAL A 446 -13.62 -23.18 15.14
C VAL A 446 -14.86 -23.53 15.98
N ASP A 447 -15.93 -24.02 15.34
CA ASP A 447 -17.14 -24.45 16.03
C ASP A 447 -16.86 -25.54 17.08
N ASP A 448 -15.89 -26.43 16.85
CA ASP A 448 -15.50 -27.48 17.78
C ASP A 448 -14.75 -26.96 19.02
N LEU A 449 -14.19 -25.75 18.91
CA LEU A 449 -13.45 -25.07 19.99
C LEU A 449 -14.33 -24.15 20.83
N MET A 450 -15.61 -23.99 20.46
CA MET A 450 -16.57 -23.09 21.11
C MET A 450 -17.58 -23.83 21.98
N SER A 451 -18.00 -23.19 23.06
CA SER A 451 -19.15 -23.63 23.86
C SER A 451 -20.47 -23.47 23.06
N GLU A 452 -21.52 -24.21 23.42
CA GLU A 452 -22.84 -24.15 22.78
C GLU A 452 -23.43 -22.72 22.78
N THR A 453 -23.19 -21.95 23.82
CA THR A 453 -23.63 -20.55 23.89
C THR A 453 -22.85 -19.68 22.92
N GLN A 454 -21.53 -19.86 22.83
CA GLN A 454 -20.70 -19.13 21.86
C GLN A 454 -21.08 -19.46 20.43
N LYS A 455 -21.33 -20.74 20.10
CA LYS A 455 -21.78 -21.17 18.77
C LYS A 455 -23.04 -20.42 18.32
N LYS A 456 -24.06 -20.36 19.20
CA LYS A 456 -25.31 -19.65 18.90
C LYS A 456 -25.10 -18.15 18.67
N ILE A 457 -24.23 -17.51 19.44
CA ILE A 457 -23.92 -16.09 19.31
C ILE A 457 -23.10 -15.82 18.04
N ALA A 458 -22.16 -16.69 17.71
CA ALA A 458 -21.21 -16.50 16.62
C ALA A 458 -21.75 -16.95 15.24
N ALA A 459 -22.81 -17.73 15.16
CA ALA A 459 -23.26 -18.43 13.95
C ALA A 459 -23.40 -17.52 12.73
N GLU A 460 -24.15 -16.42 12.83
CA GLU A 460 -24.34 -15.48 11.71
C GLU A 460 -23.06 -14.71 11.36
N ILE A 461 -22.26 -14.35 12.38
CA ILE A 461 -20.99 -13.63 12.18
C ILE A 461 -19.99 -14.55 11.45
N LEU A 462 -19.87 -15.80 11.86
CA LEU A 462 -18.98 -16.77 11.23
C LEU A 462 -19.39 -17.08 9.79
N LYS A 463 -20.70 -17.17 9.52
CA LYS A 463 -21.24 -17.35 8.18
C LYS A 463 -20.77 -16.22 7.24
N GLU A 464 -20.90 -14.96 7.68
CA GLU A 464 -20.47 -13.79 6.93
C GLU A 464 -18.96 -13.77 6.67
N ILE A 465 -18.16 -14.08 7.70
CA ILE A 465 -16.70 -14.14 7.56
C ILE A 465 -16.30 -15.25 6.58
N ARG A 466 -16.83 -16.46 6.73
CA ARG A 466 -16.56 -17.62 5.85
C ARG A 466 -16.91 -17.32 4.41
N THR A 467 -18.05 -16.69 4.17
CA THR A 467 -18.49 -16.30 2.83
C THR A 467 -17.54 -15.32 2.18
N ARG A 468 -17.14 -14.24 2.88
CA ARG A 468 -16.21 -13.25 2.36
C ARG A 468 -14.80 -13.80 2.11
N LEU A 469 -14.30 -14.65 3.01
CA LEU A 469 -13.03 -15.33 2.82
C LEU A 469 -13.04 -16.25 1.61
N LYS A 470 -14.16 -16.97 1.40
CA LYS A 470 -14.31 -17.82 0.21
C LYS A 470 -14.17 -17.02 -1.08
N PHE A 471 -14.80 -15.84 -1.17
CA PHE A 471 -14.64 -14.99 -2.35
C PHE A 471 -13.20 -14.52 -2.58
N LEU A 472 -12.42 -14.27 -1.51
CA LEU A 472 -10.99 -13.95 -1.66
C LEU A 472 -10.19 -15.15 -2.17
N LEU A 473 -10.53 -16.37 -1.75
CA LEU A 473 -9.93 -17.61 -2.26
C LEU A 473 -10.27 -17.83 -3.73
N ASP A 474 -11.53 -17.60 -4.11
CA ASP A 474 -12.02 -17.79 -5.46
C ASP A 474 -11.36 -16.85 -6.48
N VAL A 475 -10.95 -15.63 -6.05
CA VAL A 475 -10.17 -14.72 -6.90
C VAL A 475 -8.65 -14.92 -6.81
N GLY A 476 -8.18 -16.00 -6.16
CA GLY A 476 -6.74 -16.35 -6.09
C GLY A 476 -5.91 -15.46 -5.17
N LEU A 477 -6.46 -15.03 -4.02
CA LEU A 477 -5.77 -14.24 -3.00
C LEU A 477 -5.52 -15.05 -1.72
N ASP A 478 -5.34 -16.35 -1.84
CA ASP A 478 -5.17 -17.35 -0.79
C ASP A 478 -3.94 -17.08 0.10
N TYR A 479 -2.87 -16.55 -0.48
CA TYR A 479 -1.59 -16.24 0.17
C TYR A 479 -1.55 -14.91 0.94
N LEU A 480 -2.53 -14.03 0.81
CA LEU A 480 -2.57 -12.77 1.55
C LEU A 480 -3.04 -12.98 2.99
N SER A 481 -2.64 -12.08 3.89
CA SER A 481 -3.20 -11.99 5.23
C SER A 481 -4.13 -10.77 5.37
N LEU A 482 -5.08 -10.83 6.30
CA LEU A 482 -5.99 -9.71 6.57
C LEU A 482 -5.25 -8.47 7.10
N ASN A 483 -4.13 -8.65 7.77
CA ASN A 483 -3.30 -7.58 8.32
C ASN A 483 -2.38 -6.91 7.29
N ARG A 484 -2.29 -7.46 6.07
CA ARG A 484 -1.50 -6.90 4.97
C ARG A 484 -1.96 -5.47 4.67
N SER A 485 -1.01 -4.53 4.68
CA SER A 485 -1.31 -3.12 4.38
C SER A 485 -1.74 -2.93 2.92
N SER A 486 -2.80 -2.16 2.69
CA SER A 486 -3.28 -1.84 1.33
C SER A 486 -2.25 -1.09 0.48
N VAL A 487 -1.31 -0.37 1.12
CA VAL A 487 -0.23 0.35 0.42
C VAL A 487 0.81 -0.61 -0.19
N SER A 488 0.95 -1.82 0.37
CA SER A 488 1.92 -2.83 -0.10
C SER A 488 1.35 -3.78 -1.16
N LEU A 489 0.08 -3.60 -1.53
CA LEU A 489 -0.58 -4.44 -2.54
C LEU A 489 -0.20 -3.99 -3.95
N SER A 490 -0.04 -4.94 -4.85
CA SER A 490 0.03 -4.68 -6.28
C SER A 490 -1.32 -4.14 -6.81
N GLY A 491 -1.31 -3.52 -7.99
CA GLY A 491 -2.53 -3.05 -8.64
C GLY A 491 -3.55 -4.15 -8.84
N GLY A 492 -3.12 -5.31 -9.32
CA GLY A 492 -3.98 -6.47 -9.54
C GLY A 492 -4.53 -7.08 -8.24
N GLU A 493 -3.72 -7.18 -7.17
CA GLU A 493 -4.20 -7.63 -5.85
C GLU A 493 -5.29 -6.70 -5.30
N SER A 494 -5.07 -5.39 -5.37
CA SER A 494 -6.04 -4.40 -4.91
C SER A 494 -7.36 -4.46 -5.70
N GLN A 495 -7.28 -4.66 -7.01
CA GLN A 495 -8.44 -4.81 -7.89
C GLN A 495 -9.24 -6.09 -7.56
N ARG A 496 -8.55 -7.22 -7.36
CA ARG A 496 -9.20 -8.50 -6.99
C ARG A 496 -9.83 -8.46 -5.61
N ILE A 497 -9.24 -7.75 -4.64
CA ILE A 497 -9.87 -7.52 -3.33
C ILE A 497 -11.18 -6.77 -3.50
N ARG A 498 -11.21 -5.72 -4.34
CA ARG A 498 -12.46 -5.00 -4.63
C ARG A 498 -13.48 -5.88 -5.33
N LEU A 499 -13.05 -6.69 -6.30
CA LEU A 499 -13.93 -7.64 -6.98
C LEU A 499 -14.54 -8.63 -5.99
N ALA A 500 -13.75 -9.26 -5.13
CA ALA A 500 -14.23 -10.18 -4.09
C ALA A 500 -15.22 -9.50 -3.14
N THR A 501 -14.97 -8.25 -2.76
CA THR A 501 -15.89 -7.46 -1.92
C THR A 501 -17.21 -7.20 -2.63
N GLN A 502 -17.19 -6.91 -3.94
CA GLN A 502 -18.41 -6.67 -4.72
C GLN A 502 -19.21 -7.95 -4.94
N ILE A 503 -18.55 -9.08 -5.23
CA ILE A 503 -19.22 -10.39 -5.29
C ILE A 503 -19.89 -10.70 -3.94
N GLY A 504 -19.17 -10.42 -2.85
CA GLY A 504 -19.67 -10.60 -1.48
C GLY A 504 -20.88 -9.74 -1.12
N SER A 505 -21.09 -8.62 -1.80
CA SER A 505 -22.27 -7.76 -1.57
C SER A 505 -23.58 -8.37 -2.09
N GLN A 506 -23.50 -9.38 -2.94
CA GLN A 506 -24.64 -10.07 -3.59
C GLN A 506 -25.65 -9.12 -4.25
N LEU A 507 -25.16 -7.97 -4.75
CA LEU A 507 -25.99 -7.05 -5.52
C LEU A 507 -26.43 -7.71 -6.83
N VAL A 508 -27.65 -7.45 -7.23
CA VAL A 508 -28.27 -7.95 -8.49
C VAL A 508 -28.66 -6.78 -9.38
N ASN A 509 -28.73 -7.02 -10.69
CA ASN A 509 -29.09 -6.02 -11.68
C ASN A 509 -28.15 -4.80 -11.70
N VAL A 510 -26.87 -5.03 -11.45
CA VAL A 510 -25.80 -4.04 -11.50
C VAL A 510 -24.97 -4.25 -12.77
N LEU A 511 -24.45 -3.18 -13.34
CA LEU A 511 -23.45 -3.22 -14.40
C LEU A 511 -22.06 -3.03 -13.80
N TYR A 512 -21.25 -4.07 -13.82
CA TYR A 512 -19.85 -4.01 -13.41
C TYR A 512 -18.95 -3.75 -14.62
N ILE A 513 -18.02 -2.79 -14.49
CA ILE A 513 -17.03 -2.49 -15.52
C ILE A 513 -15.64 -2.65 -14.91
N LEU A 514 -14.85 -3.57 -15.46
CA LEU A 514 -13.51 -3.91 -14.98
C LEU A 514 -12.45 -3.54 -16.01
N ASP A 515 -11.33 -2.99 -15.52
CA ASP A 515 -10.18 -2.62 -16.34
C ASP A 515 -9.06 -3.66 -16.14
N GLU A 516 -8.83 -4.50 -17.15
CA GLU A 516 -7.74 -5.48 -17.22
C GLU A 516 -7.56 -6.31 -15.93
N PRO A 517 -8.58 -7.03 -15.45
CA PRO A 517 -8.51 -7.74 -14.17
C PRO A 517 -7.57 -8.94 -14.16
N SER A 518 -7.09 -9.42 -15.32
CA SER A 518 -6.13 -10.53 -15.44
C SER A 518 -4.66 -10.10 -15.22
N ILE A 519 -4.39 -8.80 -14.99
CA ILE A 519 -3.03 -8.28 -14.82
C ILE A 519 -2.28 -8.95 -13.68
N GLY A 520 -1.02 -9.36 -13.97
CA GLY A 520 -0.14 -9.96 -12.99
C GLY A 520 -0.59 -11.35 -12.52
N LEU A 521 -1.51 -11.98 -13.24
CA LEU A 521 -1.97 -13.32 -12.95
C LEU A 521 -1.21 -14.37 -13.73
N HIS A 522 -0.85 -15.43 -13.03
CA HIS A 522 -0.48 -16.68 -13.67
C HIS A 522 -1.71 -17.31 -14.35
N GLN A 523 -1.54 -18.08 -15.43
CA GLN A 523 -2.65 -18.71 -16.17
C GLN A 523 -3.61 -19.51 -15.28
N ARG A 524 -3.07 -20.21 -14.27
CA ARG A 524 -3.89 -20.91 -13.26
C ARG A 524 -4.86 -19.97 -12.53
N ASP A 525 -4.39 -18.80 -12.12
CA ASP A 525 -5.19 -17.86 -11.34
C ASP A 525 -6.16 -17.10 -12.24
N ASN A 526 -5.83 -16.93 -13.53
CA ASN A 526 -6.72 -16.36 -14.54
C ASN A 526 -7.98 -17.21 -14.74
N LEU A 527 -7.87 -18.53 -14.74
CA LEU A 527 -9.03 -19.43 -14.81
C LEU A 527 -9.96 -19.26 -13.60
N ARG A 528 -9.43 -19.07 -12.39
CA ARG A 528 -10.22 -18.79 -11.19
C ARG A 528 -10.96 -17.45 -11.32
N LEU A 529 -10.27 -16.42 -11.80
CA LEU A 529 -10.88 -15.11 -12.05
C LEU A 529 -12.05 -15.19 -13.05
N ILE A 530 -11.88 -15.91 -14.17
CA ILE A 530 -12.93 -16.12 -15.17
C ILE A 530 -14.16 -16.76 -14.51
N HIS A 531 -13.94 -17.77 -13.67
CA HIS A 531 -15.02 -18.43 -12.93
C HIS A 531 -15.77 -17.44 -12.03
N SER A 532 -15.06 -16.61 -11.24
CA SER A 532 -15.66 -15.62 -10.37
C SER A 532 -16.47 -14.55 -11.13
N LEU A 533 -15.99 -14.12 -12.31
CA LEU A 533 -16.73 -13.18 -13.16
C LEU A 533 -18.01 -13.81 -13.73
N ARG A 534 -18.00 -15.11 -14.05
CA ARG A 534 -19.19 -15.83 -14.47
C ARG A 534 -20.19 -15.99 -13.32
N GLU A 535 -19.73 -16.29 -12.11
CA GLU A 535 -20.60 -16.31 -10.93
C GLU A 535 -21.25 -14.96 -10.69
N LEU A 536 -20.50 -13.85 -10.82
CA LEU A 536 -21.04 -12.50 -10.69
C LEU A 536 -22.14 -12.20 -11.73
N ARG A 537 -21.95 -12.67 -12.97
CA ARG A 537 -22.97 -12.61 -14.02
C ARG A 537 -24.18 -13.47 -13.67
N ASP A 538 -23.98 -14.72 -13.23
CA ASP A 538 -25.04 -15.72 -13.00
C ASP A 538 -25.98 -15.34 -11.83
N ILE A 539 -25.51 -14.48 -10.92
CA ILE A 539 -26.36 -13.85 -9.88
C ILE A 539 -27.38 -12.87 -10.51
N GLY A 540 -27.23 -12.48 -11.77
CA GLY A 540 -28.13 -11.55 -12.47
C GLY A 540 -27.55 -10.18 -12.73
N ASN A 541 -26.23 -10.09 -12.91
CA ASN A 541 -25.51 -8.87 -13.22
C ASN A 541 -24.98 -8.84 -14.67
N SER A 542 -24.75 -7.64 -15.18
CA SER A 542 -24.02 -7.44 -16.42
C SER A 542 -22.55 -7.14 -16.10
N VAL A 543 -21.63 -7.77 -16.80
CA VAL A 543 -20.19 -7.61 -16.56
C VAL A 543 -19.50 -7.21 -17.86
N ILE A 544 -18.91 -6.02 -17.88
CA ILE A 544 -18.06 -5.55 -18.99
C ILE A 544 -16.62 -5.59 -18.53
N VAL A 545 -15.76 -6.22 -19.31
CA VAL A 545 -14.33 -6.33 -19.03
C VAL A 545 -13.54 -5.76 -20.20
N VAL A 546 -12.69 -4.78 -19.94
CA VAL A 546 -11.69 -4.34 -20.92
C VAL A 546 -10.49 -5.28 -20.78
N GLU A 547 -10.20 -6.09 -21.81
CA GLU A 547 -9.20 -7.16 -21.69
C GLU A 547 -8.47 -7.48 -22.99
N HIS A 548 -7.28 -8.10 -22.82
CA HIS A 548 -6.43 -8.58 -23.89
C HIS A 548 -6.11 -10.07 -23.78
N ASP A 549 -6.54 -10.71 -22.70
CA ASP A 549 -6.25 -12.12 -22.45
C ASP A 549 -7.08 -13.03 -23.35
N LYS A 550 -6.41 -14.03 -23.97
CA LYS A 550 -7.02 -14.97 -24.89
C LYS A 550 -8.11 -15.83 -24.25
N GLU A 551 -7.85 -16.32 -23.03
CA GLU A 551 -8.79 -17.21 -22.32
C GLU A 551 -10.05 -16.43 -21.89
N MET A 552 -9.87 -15.20 -21.42
CA MET A 552 -10.98 -14.31 -21.04
C MET A 552 -11.87 -14.01 -22.25
N MET A 553 -11.28 -13.69 -23.43
CA MET A 553 -12.06 -13.43 -24.65
C MET A 553 -12.85 -14.66 -25.11
N ILE A 554 -12.23 -15.85 -25.07
CA ILE A 554 -12.89 -17.10 -25.47
C ILE A 554 -13.99 -17.49 -24.46
N ALA A 555 -13.79 -17.18 -23.19
CA ALA A 555 -14.72 -17.49 -22.10
C ALA A 555 -15.92 -16.57 -22.02
N ALA A 556 -15.89 -15.41 -22.70
CA ALA A 556 -16.93 -14.39 -22.71
C ALA A 556 -18.21 -14.87 -23.43
N ASP A 557 -19.34 -14.30 -23.09
CA ASP A 557 -20.61 -14.48 -23.82
C ASP A 557 -20.67 -13.62 -25.07
N TYR A 558 -20.03 -12.45 -25.01
CA TYR A 558 -20.03 -11.44 -26.07
C TYR A 558 -18.68 -10.71 -26.11
N VAL A 559 -18.21 -10.36 -27.30
CA VAL A 559 -16.95 -9.64 -27.50
C VAL A 559 -17.18 -8.45 -28.42
N ILE A 560 -16.59 -7.30 -28.06
CA ILE A 560 -16.52 -6.09 -28.89
C ILE A 560 -15.04 -5.83 -29.17
N ASP A 561 -14.64 -5.87 -30.44
CA ASP A 561 -13.27 -5.58 -30.87
C ASP A 561 -13.19 -4.15 -31.41
N MET A 562 -12.32 -3.34 -30.80
CA MET A 562 -12.13 -1.93 -31.13
C MET A 562 -10.88 -1.76 -32.00
N GLY A 563 -11.04 -1.03 -33.11
CA GLY A 563 -9.96 -0.85 -34.04
C GLY A 563 -10.24 0.21 -35.12
N PRO A 564 -9.73 0.02 -36.33
CA PRO A 564 -8.79 -1.05 -36.75
C PRO A 564 -7.34 -0.84 -36.28
N LYS A 565 -6.97 0.39 -35.84
CA LYS A 565 -5.65 0.78 -35.34
C LYS A 565 -5.76 1.60 -34.06
N ALA A 566 -4.67 2.22 -33.62
CA ALA A 566 -4.60 3.04 -32.43
C ALA A 566 -4.79 4.56 -32.73
N GLY A 567 -5.21 5.33 -31.72
CA GLY A 567 -5.36 6.78 -31.79
C GLY A 567 -6.37 7.23 -32.84
N ARG A 568 -6.02 8.17 -33.68
CA ARG A 568 -6.92 8.71 -34.75
C ARG A 568 -7.35 7.67 -35.79
N LEU A 569 -6.58 6.61 -35.93
CA LEU A 569 -6.88 5.52 -36.87
C LEU A 569 -7.68 4.39 -36.23
N GLY A 570 -7.95 4.50 -34.92
CA GLY A 570 -8.85 3.64 -34.16
C GLY A 570 -10.22 4.26 -33.96
N GLY A 571 -10.91 3.86 -32.92
CA GLY A 571 -12.20 4.44 -32.49
C GLY A 571 -13.42 3.90 -33.21
N GLU A 572 -13.32 2.76 -33.88
CA GLU A 572 -14.42 2.07 -34.56
C GLU A 572 -14.65 0.69 -33.94
N VAL A 573 -15.88 0.21 -33.97
CA VAL A 573 -16.21 -1.20 -33.64
C VAL A 573 -15.94 -2.01 -34.91
N VAL A 574 -14.91 -2.86 -34.89
CA VAL A 574 -14.53 -3.69 -36.05
C VAL A 574 -15.19 -5.08 -36.00
N PHE A 575 -15.61 -5.49 -34.81
CA PHE A 575 -16.40 -6.70 -34.59
C PHE A 575 -17.23 -6.57 -33.30
N GLU A 576 -18.46 -7.08 -33.34
CA GLU A 576 -19.27 -7.35 -32.16
C GLU A 576 -20.04 -8.67 -32.32
N GLY A 577 -20.12 -9.47 -31.26
CA GLY A 577 -20.79 -10.74 -31.30
C GLY A 577 -20.20 -11.82 -30.40
N LYS A 578 -20.63 -13.07 -30.60
CA LYS A 578 -20.11 -14.21 -29.84
C LYS A 578 -18.67 -14.54 -30.22
N PRO A 579 -17.79 -14.98 -29.28
CA PRO A 579 -16.39 -15.30 -29.53
C PRO A 579 -16.18 -16.27 -30.72
N LYS A 580 -17.03 -17.28 -30.85
CA LYS A 580 -16.96 -18.25 -31.97
C LYS A 580 -17.11 -17.59 -33.36
N LYS A 581 -17.90 -16.51 -33.46
CA LYS A 581 -18.05 -15.77 -34.73
C LYS A 581 -16.84 -14.90 -35.00
N MET A 582 -16.20 -14.38 -33.96
CA MET A 582 -15.00 -13.56 -34.05
C MET A 582 -13.87 -14.32 -34.76
N LEU A 583 -13.70 -15.62 -34.49
CA LEU A 583 -12.66 -16.44 -35.12
C LEU A 583 -12.81 -16.56 -36.65
N GLN A 584 -13.96 -16.20 -37.22
CA GLN A 584 -14.27 -16.26 -38.67
C GLN A 584 -14.07 -14.92 -39.38
N VAL A 585 -13.90 -13.82 -38.64
CA VAL A 585 -13.72 -12.47 -39.19
C VAL A 585 -12.22 -12.16 -39.31
N ASP A 586 -11.81 -11.34 -40.26
CA ASP A 586 -10.40 -10.99 -40.47
C ASP A 586 -10.02 -9.70 -39.75
N THR A 587 -10.17 -9.68 -38.44
CA THR A 587 -9.63 -8.59 -37.58
C THR A 587 -8.23 -8.99 -37.08
N LEU A 588 -7.42 -8.01 -36.64
CA LEU A 588 -6.10 -8.28 -36.09
C LEU A 588 -6.17 -9.18 -34.85
N THR A 589 -7.14 -8.93 -33.97
CA THR A 589 -7.37 -9.75 -32.76
C THR A 589 -7.76 -11.19 -33.15
N SER A 590 -8.64 -11.33 -34.14
CA SER A 590 -9.06 -12.65 -34.61
C SER A 590 -7.92 -13.47 -35.25
N GLN A 591 -6.99 -12.81 -35.96
CA GLN A 591 -5.83 -13.49 -36.52
C GLN A 591 -4.95 -14.13 -35.43
N TYR A 592 -4.78 -13.45 -34.27
CA TYR A 592 -4.06 -14.02 -33.14
C TYR A 592 -4.86 -15.12 -32.44
N LEU A 593 -6.15 -14.92 -32.19
CA LEU A 593 -7.01 -15.91 -31.52
C LEU A 593 -7.16 -17.19 -32.35
N SER A 594 -7.23 -17.09 -33.68
CA SER A 594 -7.34 -18.25 -34.59
C SER A 594 -5.99 -18.93 -34.87
N GLY A 595 -4.86 -18.37 -34.39
CA GLY A 595 -3.52 -18.89 -34.67
C GLY A 595 -2.99 -18.60 -36.07
N LYS A 596 -3.69 -17.82 -36.90
CA LYS A 596 -3.19 -17.39 -38.23
C LYS A 596 -1.97 -16.48 -38.08
N LYS A 597 -1.93 -15.70 -37.00
CA LYS A 597 -0.77 -14.88 -36.59
C LYS A 597 -0.36 -15.29 -35.21
N LYS A 598 0.92 -15.52 -34.97
CA LYS A 598 1.46 -15.88 -33.66
C LYS A 598 2.85 -15.28 -33.47
N ILE A 599 3.28 -15.17 -32.24
CA ILE A 599 4.65 -14.84 -31.86
C ILE A 599 5.43 -16.14 -31.93
N GLU A 600 6.40 -16.21 -32.84
CA GLU A 600 7.17 -17.45 -33.11
C GLU A 600 8.25 -17.65 -32.06
N VAL A 601 8.50 -18.91 -31.70
CA VAL A 601 9.59 -19.30 -30.81
C VAL A 601 10.92 -19.12 -31.56
N PRO A 602 11.97 -18.53 -30.94
CA PRO A 602 13.29 -18.41 -31.58
C PRO A 602 13.86 -19.79 -31.96
N ALA A 603 14.37 -19.90 -33.16
CA ALA A 603 14.99 -21.16 -33.64
C ALA A 603 16.24 -21.54 -32.84
N GLU A 604 16.98 -20.56 -32.36
CA GLU A 604 18.18 -20.77 -31.53
C GLU A 604 18.14 -19.81 -30.34
N ARG A 605 18.49 -20.30 -29.11
CA ARG A 605 18.64 -19.51 -27.94
C ARG A 605 20.04 -18.89 -27.85
N ARG A 606 20.14 -17.63 -27.38
CA ARG A 606 21.44 -16.98 -27.20
C ARG A 606 22.26 -17.68 -26.13
N LYS A 607 23.55 -17.90 -26.44
CA LYS A 607 24.49 -18.52 -25.50
C LYS A 607 24.91 -17.58 -24.36
N GLY A 608 24.71 -16.26 -24.55
CA GLY A 608 25.18 -15.23 -23.61
C GLY A 608 26.69 -15.00 -23.75
N ASN A 609 27.26 -14.28 -22.78
CA ASN A 609 28.70 -13.93 -22.79
C ASN A 609 29.53 -14.80 -21.85
N GLY A 610 28.98 -15.87 -21.28
CA GLY A 610 29.64 -16.81 -20.37
C GLY A 610 29.88 -16.28 -18.95
N LYS A 611 29.35 -15.11 -18.63
CA LYS A 611 29.41 -14.47 -17.29
C LYS A 611 28.03 -14.46 -16.65
N SER A 612 28.00 -14.46 -15.32
CA SER A 612 26.75 -14.48 -14.56
C SER A 612 26.84 -13.56 -13.34
N ILE A 613 25.69 -13.08 -12.89
CA ILE A 613 25.50 -12.51 -11.56
C ILE A 613 24.88 -13.60 -10.70
N TRP A 614 25.43 -13.82 -9.51
CA TRP A 614 24.89 -14.75 -8.54
C TRP A 614 24.40 -14.02 -7.32
N ILE A 615 23.20 -14.34 -6.86
CA ILE A 615 22.72 -14.03 -5.52
C ILE A 615 22.78 -15.31 -4.71
N ARG A 616 23.43 -15.26 -3.54
CA ARG A 616 23.52 -16.37 -2.60
C ARG A 616 22.70 -16.08 -1.36
N GLY A 617 21.91 -17.05 -0.94
CA GLY A 617 21.22 -17.03 0.32
C GLY A 617 20.16 -15.93 0.45
N ALA A 618 19.36 -15.65 -0.59
CA ALA A 618 18.27 -14.69 -0.46
C ALA A 618 17.15 -15.21 0.46
N LYS A 619 16.82 -14.42 1.53
CA LYS A 619 15.94 -14.82 2.63
C LYS A 619 14.77 -13.86 2.88
N GLY A 620 14.68 -12.80 2.11
CA GLY A 620 13.66 -11.76 2.31
C GLY A 620 12.23 -12.27 2.15
N ASN A 621 11.31 -11.77 2.95
CA ASN A 621 9.88 -12.11 2.94
C ASN A 621 9.64 -13.63 2.97
N ASN A 622 9.12 -14.20 1.86
CA ASN A 622 8.85 -15.63 1.75
C ASN A 622 9.99 -16.44 1.11
N LEU A 623 11.11 -15.83 0.72
CA LEU A 623 12.24 -16.55 0.09
C LEU A 623 12.90 -17.53 1.07
N LYS A 624 13.09 -18.77 0.62
CA LYS A 624 13.61 -19.88 1.44
C LYS A 624 15.10 -20.10 1.25
N ASN A 625 15.92 -19.06 1.50
CA ASN A 625 17.39 -19.15 1.40
C ASN A 625 17.84 -19.62 0.02
N VAL A 626 17.41 -18.92 -1.03
CA VAL A 626 17.61 -19.33 -2.41
C VAL A 626 18.90 -18.79 -3.02
N ASP A 627 19.57 -19.63 -3.79
CA ASP A 627 20.70 -19.28 -4.65
C ASP A 627 20.23 -19.15 -6.10
N VAL A 628 20.55 -18.03 -6.74
CA VAL A 628 20.05 -17.72 -8.10
C VAL A 628 21.15 -17.23 -9.01
N GLU A 629 21.24 -17.81 -10.21
CA GLU A 629 22.10 -17.39 -11.29
C GLU A 629 21.35 -16.55 -12.32
N PHE A 630 21.95 -15.42 -12.70
CA PHE A 630 21.48 -14.57 -13.81
C PHE A 630 22.57 -14.51 -14.88
N PRO A 631 22.50 -15.36 -15.93
CA PRO A 631 23.47 -15.37 -17.01
C PRO A 631 23.39 -14.10 -17.86
N LEU A 632 24.54 -13.44 -18.09
CA LEU A 632 24.61 -12.15 -18.76
C LEU A 632 24.58 -12.27 -20.30
N GLY A 633 24.09 -11.21 -20.95
CA GLY A 633 23.92 -11.15 -22.41
C GLY A 633 22.75 -11.99 -22.91
N LYS A 634 21.74 -12.21 -22.04
CA LYS A 634 20.52 -12.99 -22.33
C LYS A 634 19.27 -12.23 -21.95
N MET A 635 18.15 -12.63 -22.53
CA MET A 635 16.82 -12.29 -22.02
C MET A 635 16.41 -13.36 -21.01
N ILE A 636 16.29 -12.96 -19.75
CA ILE A 636 15.94 -13.82 -18.61
C ILE A 636 14.50 -13.55 -18.22
N CYS A 637 13.66 -14.56 -18.14
CA CYS A 637 12.30 -14.44 -17.65
C CYS A 637 12.18 -15.06 -16.26
N VAL A 638 11.70 -14.28 -15.28
CA VAL A 638 11.38 -14.76 -13.94
C VAL A 638 9.86 -14.90 -13.85
N THR A 639 9.40 -16.13 -13.67
CA THR A 639 7.99 -16.51 -13.71
C THR A 639 7.58 -17.32 -12.47
N GLY A 640 6.32 -17.71 -12.37
CA GLY A 640 5.74 -18.48 -11.28
C GLY A 640 4.39 -17.90 -10.83
N VAL A 641 3.67 -18.59 -9.96
CA VAL A 641 2.35 -18.16 -9.49
C VAL A 641 2.39 -16.81 -8.75
N SER A 642 1.23 -16.16 -8.59
CA SER A 642 1.13 -14.92 -7.83
C SER A 642 1.57 -15.14 -6.38
N GLY A 643 2.35 -14.22 -5.81
CA GLY A 643 2.88 -14.35 -4.45
C GLY A 643 4.05 -15.31 -4.26
N SER A 644 4.60 -15.94 -5.33
CA SER A 644 5.72 -16.90 -5.24
C SER A 644 7.09 -16.31 -4.87
N GLY A 645 7.21 -14.97 -4.76
CA GLY A 645 8.46 -14.30 -4.34
C GLY A 645 9.25 -13.65 -5.48
N LYS A 646 8.74 -13.58 -6.71
CA LYS A 646 9.41 -12.96 -7.88
C LYS A 646 9.85 -11.52 -7.61
N SER A 647 8.93 -10.66 -7.18
CA SER A 647 9.23 -9.25 -6.89
C SER A 647 10.15 -9.11 -5.69
N THR A 648 10.04 -9.98 -4.69
CA THR A 648 10.96 -10.05 -3.55
C THR A 648 12.39 -10.31 -3.99
N LEU A 649 12.60 -11.29 -4.88
CA LEU A 649 13.93 -11.63 -5.39
C LEU A 649 14.51 -10.51 -6.27
N ILE A 650 13.72 -9.96 -7.18
CA ILE A 650 14.23 -9.02 -8.19
C ILE A 650 14.14 -7.57 -7.71
N ASN A 651 12.94 -7.09 -7.31
CA ASN A 651 12.71 -5.67 -7.01
C ASN A 651 13.16 -5.27 -5.60
N GLU A 652 13.08 -6.18 -4.63
CA GLU A 652 13.39 -5.89 -3.23
C GLU A 652 14.76 -6.42 -2.78
N THR A 653 15.38 -7.32 -3.54
CA THR A 653 16.72 -7.86 -3.25
C THR A 653 17.74 -7.44 -4.31
N LEU A 654 17.67 -7.95 -5.56
CA LEU A 654 18.68 -7.69 -6.59
C LEU A 654 18.79 -6.22 -6.97
N GLN A 655 17.67 -5.58 -7.26
CA GLN A 655 17.63 -4.19 -7.74
C GLN A 655 18.20 -3.19 -6.70
N PRO A 656 17.85 -3.25 -5.40
CA PRO A 656 18.45 -2.38 -4.39
C PRO A 656 19.97 -2.59 -4.24
N ILE A 657 20.45 -3.84 -4.25
CA ILE A 657 21.90 -4.17 -4.19
C ILE A 657 22.65 -3.46 -5.33
N LEU A 658 22.16 -3.63 -6.56
CA LEU A 658 22.78 -3.03 -7.74
C LEU A 658 22.68 -1.51 -7.70
N SER A 659 21.55 -0.95 -7.22
CA SER A 659 21.37 0.50 -7.11
C SER A 659 22.26 1.12 -6.04
N GLN A 660 22.52 0.43 -4.94
CA GLN A 660 23.50 0.88 -3.95
C GLN A 660 24.90 0.95 -4.56
N LYS A 661 25.31 -0.07 -5.32
CA LYS A 661 26.63 -0.12 -5.95
C LYS A 661 26.82 0.97 -7.01
N PHE A 662 25.88 1.13 -7.94
CA PHE A 662 26.05 2.01 -9.09
C PHE A 662 25.60 3.45 -8.86
N TYR A 663 24.59 3.65 -7.99
CA TYR A 663 23.96 4.96 -7.81
C TYR A 663 24.00 5.47 -6.37
N ARG A 664 24.64 4.73 -5.43
CA ARG A 664 24.66 5.07 -4.00
C ARG A 664 23.25 5.26 -3.43
N SER A 665 22.31 4.42 -3.88
CA SER A 665 20.93 4.43 -3.39
C SER A 665 20.93 4.14 -1.89
N LEU A 666 20.02 4.78 -1.16
CA LEU A 666 19.82 4.58 0.28
C LEU A 666 18.77 3.49 0.58
N GLN A 667 18.23 2.86 -0.46
CA GLN A 667 17.28 1.75 -0.31
C GLN A 667 18.03 0.51 0.13
N ASP A 668 17.64 -0.03 1.30
CA ASP A 668 18.23 -1.25 1.82
C ASP A 668 17.63 -2.47 1.10
N PRO A 669 18.47 -3.42 0.63
CA PRO A 669 17.99 -4.70 0.12
C PRO A 669 17.45 -5.58 1.25
N LEU A 670 16.61 -6.53 0.91
CA LEU A 670 16.23 -7.60 1.83
C LEU A 670 17.41 -8.52 2.11
N GLU A 671 17.30 -9.37 3.14
CA GLU A 671 18.37 -10.23 3.61
C GLU A 671 18.90 -11.20 2.54
N TYR A 672 20.21 -11.24 2.40
CA TYR A 672 20.97 -12.13 1.51
C TYR A 672 22.37 -12.38 2.07
N ASP A 673 23.03 -13.44 1.63
CA ASP A 673 24.37 -13.76 2.13
C ASP A 673 25.46 -13.04 1.31
N SER A 674 25.44 -13.14 -0.02
CA SER A 674 26.42 -12.48 -0.91
C SER A 674 25.93 -12.30 -2.34
N VAL A 675 26.57 -11.40 -3.09
CA VAL A 675 26.37 -11.22 -4.53
C VAL A 675 27.71 -11.20 -5.26
N GLU A 676 27.82 -12.01 -6.30
CA GLU A 676 28.99 -12.16 -7.14
C GLU A 676 28.72 -11.65 -8.56
N GLY A 677 29.76 -11.27 -9.32
CA GLY A 677 29.63 -10.93 -10.76
C GLY A 677 29.16 -9.53 -11.07
N MET A 678 29.00 -8.66 -10.08
CA MET A 678 28.57 -7.27 -10.28
C MET A 678 29.56 -6.42 -11.10
N GLU A 679 30.81 -6.84 -11.18
CA GLU A 679 31.87 -6.19 -11.96
C GLU A 679 31.70 -6.36 -13.49
N TYR A 680 30.83 -7.27 -13.92
CA TYR A 680 30.60 -7.52 -15.35
C TYR A 680 29.58 -6.58 -15.96
N ILE A 681 28.87 -5.80 -15.15
CA ILE A 681 27.91 -4.79 -15.60
C ILE A 681 28.38 -3.40 -15.20
N ASP A 682 27.96 -2.39 -15.93
CA ASP A 682 28.32 -0.99 -15.69
C ASP A 682 27.12 -0.11 -15.27
N LYS A 683 25.91 -0.59 -15.52
CA LYS A 683 24.68 0.15 -15.26
C LYS A 683 23.51 -0.79 -15.02
N VAL A 684 22.61 -0.41 -14.13
CA VAL A 684 21.30 -1.04 -13.98
C VAL A 684 20.19 -0.03 -14.35
N VAL A 685 19.17 -0.50 -15.03
CA VAL A 685 18.00 0.30 -15.41
C VAL A 685 16.76 -0.44 -14.97
N ASN A 686 16.03 0.14 -14.03
CA ASN A 686 14.74 -0.39 -13.61
C ASN A 686 13.61 0.30 -14.38
N VAL A 687 12.75 -0.47 -15.03
CA VAL A 687 11.61 -0.02 -15.82
C VAL A 687 10.34 -0.59 -15.20
N ASP A 688 9.77 0.15 -14.27
CA ASP A 688 8.56 -0.20 -13.53
C ASP A 688 7.31 0.52 -14.09
N GLN A 689 6.13 0.13 -13.61
CA GLN A 689 4.85 0.71 -14.01
C GLN A 689 4.54 2.06 -13.34
N SER A 690 5.44 2.61 -12.53
CA SER A 690 5.21 3.88 -11.86
C SER A 690 5.02 5.03 -12.86
N PRO A 691 4.16 6.02 -12.59
CA PRO A 691 3.94 7.16 -13.47
C PRO A 691 5.25 7.91 -13.78
N LEU A 692 5.35 8.51 -14.97
CA LEU A 692 6.49 9.36 -15.39
C LEU A 692 6.71 10.57 -14.47
N GLY A 693 5.72 10.93 -13.70
CA GLY A 693 5.75 12.00 -12.72
C GLY A 693 4.39 12.21 -12.08
N LYS A 694 4.38 12.87 -10.92
CA LYS A 694 3.16 13.06 -10.08
C LYS A 694 2.31 14.26 -10.50
N THR A 695 2.75 15.07 -11.46
CA THR A 695 2.10 16.33 -11.84
C THR A 695 1.67 16.31 -13.30
N PRO A 696 0.61 17.05 -13.67
CA PRO A 696 0.17 17.21 -15.07
C PRO A 696 1.22 17.82 -16.00
N ARG A 697 2.31 18.39 -15.47
CA ARG A 697 3.43 18.96 -16.22
C ARG A 697 4.41 17.92 -16.75
N SER A 698 4.46 16.74 -16.14
CA SER A 698 5.24 15.62 -16.64
C SER A 698 4.57 15.05 -17.88
N ASN A 699 5.34 14.83 -18.95
CA ASN A 699 4.85 14.29 -20.22
C ASN A 699 5.96 13.54 -20.95
N PRO A 700 5.67 12.78 -22.02
CA PRO A 700 6.67 12.03 -22.77
C PRO A 700 7.83 12.89 -23.28
N ALA A 701 7.55 14.12 -23.77
CA ALA A 701 8.59 15.00 -24.28
C ALA A 701 9.56 15.48 -23.20
N THR A 702 9.07 15.76 -21.98
CA THR A 702 9.93 16.18 -20.86
C THR A 702 10.74 15.02 -20.32
N TYR A 703 10.15 13.83 -20.21
CA TYR A 703 10.81 12.65 -19.65
C TYR A 703 11.96 12.15 -20.54
N THR A 704 11.74 12.07 -21.85
CA THR A 704 12.78 11.65 -22.82
C THR A 704 13.82 12.75 -23.09
N GLY A 705 13.62 13.93 -22.54
CA GLY A 705 14.52 15.08 -22.76
C GLY A 705 14.42 15.73 -24.14
N VAL A 706 13.54 15.25 -25.02
CA VAL A 706 13.34 15.85 -26.36
C VAL A 706 12.78 17.26 -26.28
N PHE A 707 12.05 17.60 -25.23
CA PHE A 707 11.49 18.95 -25.04
C PHE A 707 12.57 20.03 -24.92
N SER A 708 13.75 19.69 -24.38
CA SER A 708 14.89 20.62 -24.31
C SER A 708 15.41 20.95 -25.72
N ASP A 709 15.48 19.95 -26.61
CA ASP A 709 15.92 20.14 -27.98
C ASP A 709 14.87 20.93 -28.79
N ILE A 710 13.58 20.68 -28.56
CA ILE A 710 12.48 21.46 -29.17
C ILE A 710 12.56 22.92 -28.73
N ARG A 711 12.75 23.22 -27.44
CA ARG A 711 12.91 24.60 -26.95
C ARG A 711 14.11 25.30 -27.60
N ASN A 712 15.23 24.63 -27.70
CA ASN A 712 16.42 25.16 -28.33
C ASN A 712 16.20 25.47 -29.84
N LEU A 713 15.46 24.63 -30.54
CA LEU A 713 15.04 24.87 -31.91
C LEU A 713 14.22 26.18 -32.03
N TYR A 714 13.22 26.36 -31.13
CA TYR A 714 12.38 27.56 -31.13
C TYR A 714 13.17 28.82 -30.78
N VAL A 715 14.14 28.78 -29.88
CA VAL A 715 15.05 29.89 -29.56
C VAL A 715 15.90 30.27 -30.78
N GLY A 716 16.28 29.30 -31.61
CA GLY A 716 17.06 29.53 -32.84
C GLY A 716 16.29 30.26 -33.95
N LEU A 717 14.96 30.38 -33.89
CA LEU A 717 14.14 31.00 -34.92
C LEU A 717 14.36 32.53 -34.97
N PRO A 718 14.30 33.15 -36.18
CA PRO A 718 14.52 34.59 -36.35
C PRO A 718 13.63 35.45 -35.45
N GLU A 719 12.34 35.10 -35.35
CA GLU A 719 11.37 35.84 -34.55
C GLU A 719 11.69 35.78 -33.04
N ALA A 720 12.13 34.63 -32.52
CA ALA A 720 12.54 34.50 -31.14
C ALA A 720 13.82 35.29 -30.85
N LYS A 721 14.79 35.30 -31.78
CA LYS A 721 16.02 36.07 -31.66
C LYS A 721 15.75 37.58 -31.64
N ILE A 722 14.89 38.10 -32.55
CA ILE A 722 14.49 39.51 -32.60
C ILE A 722 13.87 39.94 -31.26
N ARG A 723 13.04 39.07 -30.63
CA ARG A 723 12.41 39.35 -29.34
C ARG A 723 13.29 39.08 -28.15
N GLY A 724 14.53 38.60 -28.33
CA GLY A 724 15.47 38.25 -27.25
C GLY A 724 15.01 37.08 -26.38
N TYR A 725 14.22 36.16 -26.90
CA TYR A 725 13.67 35.05 -26.14
C TYR A 725 14.73 34.01 -25.84
N LYS A 726 14.79 33.61 -24.56
CA LYS A 726 15.69 32.58 -24.03
C LYS A 726 14.95 31.23 -23.89
N PRO A 727 15.64 30.10 -23.71
CA PRO A 727 15.00 28.79 -23.58
C PRO A 727 13.93 28.68 -22.46
N GLY A 728 14.05 29.51 -21.41
CA GLY A 728 13.03 29.61 -20.36
C GLY A 728 11.68 30.12 -20.84
N ARG A 729 11.64 30.97 -21.87
CA ARG A 729 10.41 31.51 -22.48
C ARG A 729 9.52 30.38 -23.03
N PHE A 730 10.15 29.36 -23.60
CA PHE A 730 9.48 28.18 -24.17
C PHE A 730 9.26 27.05 -23.17
N SER A 731 9.42 27.33 -21.86
CA SER A 731 9.13 26.37 -20.80
C SER A 731 7.80 26.71 -20.12
N PHE A 732 6.91 25.74 -20.03
CA PHE A 732 5.66 25.88 -19.26
C PHE A 732 5.88 25.77 -17.74
N ASN A 733 7.10 25.49 -17.29
CA ASN A 733 7.45 25.43 -15.85
C ASN A 733 8.00 26.76 -15.31
N VAL A 734 8.45 27.66 -16.20
CA VAL A 734 9.14 28.91 -15.84
C VAL A 734 8.25 30.11 -16.09
N ILE A 735 8.28 31.07 -15.17
CA ILE A 735 7.59 32.34 -15.29
C ILE A 735 8.08 33.09 -16.53
N GLY A 736 7.17 33.80 -17.21
CA GLY A 736 7.44 34.66 -18.37
C GLY A 736 6.93 34.14 -19.70
N GLY A 737 6.90 32.81 -19.94
CA GLY A 737 6.34 32.24 -21.17
C GLY A 737 5.10 31.38 -20.96
N ARG A 738 4.88 30.92 -19.75
CA ARG A 738 3.72 30.10 -19.36
C ARG A 738 2.46 30.95 -19.18
N CYS A 739 1.32 30.32 -19.26
CA CYS A 739 0.06 30.90 -18.81
C CYS A 739 0.08 30.99 -17.26
N GLU A 740 -0.03 32.21 -16.72
CA GLU A 740 0.06 32.43 -15.28
C GLU A 740 -1.21 31.97 -14.53
N VAL A 741 -2.38 31.98 -15.18
CA VAL A 741 -3.66 31.57 -14.59
C VAL A 741 -3.64 30.09 -14.19
N CYS A 742 -3.15 29.20 -15.07
CA CYS A 742 -2.98 27.79 -14.77
C CYS A 742 -1.53 27.42 -14.38
N SER A 743 -0.64 28.40 -14.24
CA SER A 743 0.77 28.21 -13.95
C SER A 743 1.46 27.20 -14.88
N GLY A 744 1.04 27.11 -16.14
CA GLY A 744 1.55 26.18 -17.14
C GLY A 744 1.00 24.75 -17.07
N ASN A 745 0.04 24.46 -16.21
CA ASN A 745 -0.61 23.14 -16.15
C ASN A 745 -1.52 22.86 -17.37
N GLY A 746 -2.12 23.90 -17.94
CA GLY A 746 -3.13 23.80 -18.99
C GLY A 746 -4.55 23.57 -18.45
N TYR A 747 -4.66 23.11 -17.21
CA TYR A 747 -5.90 22.77 -16.52
C TYR A 747 -5.93 23.40 -15.14
N LYS A 748 -7.15 23.65 -14.62
CA LYS A 748 -7.40 23.91 -13.20
C LYS A 748 -7.82 22.60 -12.55
N THR A 749 -7.22 22.26 -11.44
CA THR A 749 -7.65 21.09 -10.64
C THR A 749 -8.71 21.56 -9.66
N ILE A 750 -9.86 20.90 -9.65
CA ILE A 750 -10.90 21.03 -8.64
C ILE A 750 -10.77 19.82 -7.72
N GLU A 751 -10.25 20.06 -6.53
CA GLU A 751 -10.09 19.01 -5.50
C GLU A 751 -11.47 18.64 -4.96
N MET A 752 -11.78 17.35 -4.98
CA MET A 752 -13.04 16.79 -4.49
C MET A 752 -12.76 15.91 -3.28
N ASN A 753 -13.31 16.24 -2.12
CA ASN A 753 -12.97 15.59 -0.83
C ASN A 753 -13.22 14.06 -0.80
N PHE A 754 -14.15 13.54 -1.58
CA PHE A 754 -14.54 12.11 -1.59
C PHE A 754 -14.56 11.48 -2.98
N LEU A 755 -14.30 12.24 -4.03
CA LEU A 755 -14.25 11.79 -5.42
C LEU A 755 -12.88 12.12 -6.03
N PRO A 756 -12.50 11.49 -7.15
CA PRO A 756 -11.31 11.88 -7.89
C PRO A 756 -11.32 13.33 -8.29
N ASP A 757 -10.16 13.98 -8.27
CA ASP A 757 -9.99 15.37 -8.68
C ASP A 757 -10.47 15.58 -10.13
N VAL A 758 -11.18 16.67 -10.38
CA VAL A 758 -11.65 17.04 -11.71
C VAL A 758 -10.70 18.06 -12.36
N TYR A 759 -10.29 17.79 -13.58
CA TYR A 759 -9.39 18.65 -14.35
C TYR A 759 -10.19 19.42 -15.42
N VAL A 760 -10.35 20.74 -15.21
CA VAL A 760 -11.07 21.60 -16.16
C VAL A 760 -10.07 22.40 -17.01
N PRO A 761 -10.20 22.44 -18.36
CA PRO A 761 -9.33 23.23 -19.20
C PRO A 761 -9.26 24.70 -18.75
N CYS A 762 -8.07 25.28 -18.76
CA CYS A 762 -7.89 26.69 -18.37
C CYS A 762 -8.60 27.61 -19.36
N GLU A 763 -9.48 28.45 -18.88
CA GLU A 763 -10.30 29.41 -19.70
C GLU A 763 -9.46 30.41 -20.51
N VAL A 764 -8.24 30.74 -20.02
CA VAL A 764 -7.36 31.74 -20.66
C VAL A 764 -6.50 31.10 -21.74
N CYS A 765 -5.87 29.96 -21.49
CA CYS A 765 -4.98 29.35 -22.48
C CYS A 765 -5.64 28.17 -23.23
N HIS A 766 -6.86 27.78 -22.88
CA HIS A 766 -7.60 26.68 -23.51
C HIS A 766 -6.75 25.39 -23.63
N GLY A 767 -6.06 25.03 -22.57
CA GLY A 767 -5.18 23.85 -22.54
C GLY A 767 -3.77 24.04 -23.13
N LYS A 768 -3.47 25.16 -23.77
CA LYS A 768 -2.20 25.40 -24.49
C LYS A 768 -0.99 25.65 -23.59
N ARG A 769 -1.15 25.86 -22.29
CA ARG A 769 -0.09 26.02 -21.26
C ARG A 769 0.74 27.32 -21.35
N TYR A 770 0.74 28.05 -22.46
CA TYR A 770 1.55 29.25 -22.72
C TYR A 770 0.72 30.51 -22.84
N ASN A 771 1.38 31.65 -22.67
CA ASN A 771 0.79 32.94 -23.00
C ASN A 771 0.77 33.18 -24.51
N ARG A 772 -0.04 34.16 -24.96
CA ARG A 772 -0.27 34.47 -26.38
C ARG A 772 1.02 34.80 -27.13
N GLU A 773 1.88 35.59 -26.53
CA GLU A 773 3.14 36.07 -27.16
C GLU A 773 4.12 34.91 -27.43
N THR A 774 4.23 33.91 -26.56
CA THR A 774 5.05 32.73 -26.79
C THR A 774 4.51 31.87 -27.94
N LEU A 775 3.18 31.83 -28.11
CA LEU A 775 2.51 31.04 -29.15
C LEU A 775 2.62 31.70 -30.55
N GLU A 776 3.00 32.97 -30.66
CA GLU A 776 3.24 33.64 -31.92
C GLU A 776 4.47 33.12 -32.65
N VAL A 777 5.51 32.66 -31.89
CA VAL A 777 6.73 32.07 -32.50
C VAL A 777 6.40 30.70 -33.10
N ARG A 778 6.62 30.54 -34.40
CA ARG A 778 6.24 29.32 -35.13
C ARG A 778 7.37 28.72 -35.93
N PHE A 779 7.48 27.41 -35.88
CA PHE A 779 8.35 26.58 -36.72
C PHE A 779 7.48 25.78 -37.70
N LYS A 780 7.72 25.89 -39.01
CA LYS A 780 6.87 25.30 -40.06
C LYS A 780 5.36 25.56 -39.82
N GLY A 781 5.00 26.79 -39.41
CA GLY A 781 3.61 27.23 -39.15
C GLY A 781 3.02 26.72 -37.81
N LYS A 782 3.74 25.98 -37.00
CA LYS A 782 3.26 25.42 -35.72
C LYS A 782 3.92 26.12 -34.51
N SER A 783 3.12 26.51 -33.52
CA SER A 783 3.59 26.97 -32.21
C SER A 783 4.13 25.82 -31.37
N ILE A 784 4.84 26.14 -30.28
CA ILE A 784 5.34 25.12 -29.36
C ILE A 784 4.20 24.31 -28.70
N ALA A 785 3.03 24.91 -28.48
CA ALA A 785 1.86 24.22 -27.99
C ALA A 785 1.29 23.23 -29.01
N ASP A 786 1.23 23.66 -30.30
CA ASP A 786 0.78 22.79 -31.39
C ASP A 786 1.71 21.56 -31.54
N VAL A 787 3.00 21.74 -31.32
CA VAL A 787 3.99 20.64 -31.33
C VAL A 787 3.76 19.68 -30.17
N LEU A 788 3.47 20.19 -28.98
CA LEU A 788 3.15 19.31 -27.83
C LEU A 788 1.83 18.56 -28.04
N ASP A 789 0.90 19.10 -28.83
CA ASP A 789 -0.37 18.43 -29.16
C ASP A 789 -0.25 17.42 -30.32
N MET A 790 0.88 17.39 -31.01
CA MET A 790 1.12 16.39 -32.06
C MET A 790 1.25 14.99 -31.46
N THR A 791 0.68 14.00 -32.15
CA THR A 791 1.01 12.60 -31.87
C THR A 791 2.47 12.33 -32.24
N ILE A 792 3.07 11.32 -31.60
CA ILE A 792 4.44 10.90 -31.91
C ILE A 792 4.60 10.59 -33.41
N HIS A 793 3.60 9.96 -34.03
CA HIS A 793 3.59 9.70 -35.50
C HIS A 793 3.68 10.97 -36.31
N GLN A 794 2.90 12.01 -35.97
CA GLN A 794 2.94 13.31 -36.63
C GLN A 794 4.25 14.05 -36.38
N ALA A 795 4.78 13.94 -35.16
CA ALA A 795 6.02 14.59 -34.77
C ALA A 795 7.23 14.01 -35.52
N VAL A 796 7.27 12.69 -35.76
CA VAL A 796 8.33 12.03 -36.56
C VAL A 796 8.35 12.61 -37.97
N ALA A 797 7.21 12.75 -38.64
CA ALA A 797 7.13 13.36 -39.96
C ALA A 797 7.47 14.85 -39.94
N PHE A 798 7.03 15.58 -38.91
CA PHE A 798 7.27 17.01 -38.77
C PHE A 798 8.76 17.38 -38.58
N PHE A 799 9.47 16.57 -37.78
CA PHE A 799 10.89 16.76 -37.45
C PHE A 799 11.87 15.91 -38.28
N GLU A 800 11.48 15.36 -39.42
CA GLU A 800 12.30 14.49 -40.29
C GLU A 800 13.70 15.06 -40.58
N ASN A 801 13.79 16.40 -40.74
CA ASN A 801 15.02 17.13 -41.05
C ASN A 801 15.74 17.68 -39.81
N VAL A 802 15.39 17.25 -38.59
CA VAL A 802 15.99 17.67 -37.30
C VAL A 802 16.48 16.42 -36.54
N PRO A 803 17.68 15.87 -36.86
CA PRO A 803 18.14 14.60 -36.37
C PRO A 803 18.18 14.49 -34.84
N GLN A 804 18.53 15.53 -34.13
CA GLN A 804 18.60 15.57 -32.67
C GLN A 804 17.22 15.29 -32.01
N ILE A 805 16.16 15.86 -32.60
CA ILE A 805 14.78 15.66 -32.14
C ILE A 805 14.26 14.30 -32.65
N LEU A 806 14.46 14.04 -33.95
CA LEU A 806 13.95 12.87 -34.64
C LEU A 806 14.41 11.56 -33.96
N ASN A 807 15.69 11.44 -33.62
CA ASN A 807 16.23 10.21 -33.00
C ASN A 807 15.51 9.87 -31.69
N LYS A 808 15.21 10.85 -30.83
CA LYS A 808 14.50 10.64 -29.55
C LYS A 808 13.02 10.33 -29.74
N ILE A 809 12.36 10.96 -30.71
CA ILE A 809 10.94 10.72 -30.99
C ILE A 809 10.75 9.36 -31.65
N LYS A 810 11.68 8.95 -32.53
CA LYS A 810 11.63 7.67 -33.21
C LYS A 810 11.70 6.49 -32.24
N THR A 811 12.50 6.58 -31.17
CA THR A 811 12.51 5.53 -30.15
C THR A 811 11.17 5.37 -29.44
N ILE A 812 10.41 6.47 -29.24
CA ILE A 812 9.06 6.39 -28.67
C ILE A 812 8.10 5.71 -29.65
N GLN A 813 8.26 5.95 -30.95
CA GLN A 813 7.47 5.28 -31.97
C GLN A 813 7.81 3.78 -32.06
N GLU A 814 9.09 3.43 -31.96
CA GLU A 814 9.57 2.03 -32.03
C GLU A 814 9.06 1.14 -30.90
N VAL A 815 8.78 1.71 -29.72
CA VAL A 815 8.14 0.99 -28.62
C VAL A 815 6.61 0.90 -28.73
N GLY A 816 6.03 1.24 -29.92
CA GLY A 816 4.60 1.14 -30.17
C GLY A 816 3.76 2.30 -29.69
N LEU A 817 4.35 3.43 -29.27
CA LEU A 817 3.64 4.58 -28.73
C LEU A 817 3.44 5.70 -29.76
N GLY A 818 3.30 5.38 -31.04
CA GLY A 818 3.09 6.34 -32.13
C GLY A 818 1.82 7.18 -31.99
N TYR A 819 0.83 6.70 -31.26
CA TYR A 819 -0.49 7.32 -31.09
C TYR A 819 -0.58 8.36 -29.96
N ILE A 820 0.29 8.30 -28.93
CA ILE A 820 0.27 9.26 -27.84
C ILE A 820 0.75 10.64 -28.28
N LYS A 821 0.31 11.72 -27.59
CA LYS A 821 0.79 13.07 -27.85
C LYS A 821 2.11 13.35 -27.13
N LEU A 822 3.00 14.14 -27.73
CA LEU A 822 4.26 14.57 -27.11
C LEU A 822 4.05 15.23 -25.74
N GLY A 823 3.04 16.09 -25.63
CA GLY A 823 2.68 16.81 -24.40
C GLY A 823 1.59 16.15 -23.55
N GLN A 824 1.23 14.89 -23.81
CA GLN A 824 0.23 14.17 -23.03
C GLN A 824 0.64 14.09 -21.55
N SER A 825 -0.27 14.46 -20.64
CA SER A 825 0.02 14.42 -19.20
C SER A 825 0.36 12.99 -18.75
N SER A 826 1.38 12.86 -17.90
CA SER A 826 1.72 11.56 -17.28
C SER A 826 0.58 10.94 -16.46
N THR A 827 -0.34 11.76 -15.96
CA THR A 827 -1.50 11.30 -15.19
C THR A 827 -2.58 10.62 -16.06
N THR A 828 -2.54 10.84 -17.38
CA THR A 828 -3.47 10.24 -18.34
C THR A 828 -2.88 9.03 -19.08
N LEU A 829 -1.61 8.73 -18.86
CA LEU A 829 -0.97 7.53 -19.41
C LEU A 829 -1.29 6.30 -18.56
N SER A 830 -1.49 5.16 -19.21
CA SER A 830 -1.57 3.87 -18.51
C SER A 830 -0.21 3.47 -17.94
N GLY A 831 -0.21 2.49 -17.01
CA GLY A 831 1.04 1.95 -16.45
C GLY A 831 1.98 1.42 -17.53
N GLY A 832 1.46 0.64 -18.48
CA GLY A 832 2.23 0.10 -19.61
C GLY A 832 2.74 1.17 -20.58
N GLU A 833 1.95 2.23 -20.86
CA GLU A 833 2.41 3.36 -21.66
C GLU A 833 3.55 4.11 -20.99
N SER A 834 3.43 4.37 -19.67
CA SER A 834 4.47 5.02 -18.87
C SER A 834 5.77 4.20 -18.89
N GLN A 835 5.67 2.89 -18.74
CA GLN A 835 6.79 1.96 -18.80
C GLN A 835 7.49 1.97 -20.16
N ARG A 836 6.73 1.94 -21.25
CA ARG A 836 7.27 2.02 -22.60
C ARG A 836 7.94 3.38 -22.90
N VAL A 837 7.43 4.49 -22.37
CA VAL A 837 8.12 5.79 -22.47
C VAL A 837 9.47 5.77 -21.72
N LYS A 838 9.53 5.14 -20.53
CA LYS A 838 10.79 4.95 -19.79
C LYS A 838 11.79 4.14 -20.62
N LEU A 839 11.34 3.04 -21.19
CA LEU A 839 12.15 2.20 -22.06
C LEU A 839 12.66 2.98 -23.29
N ALA A 840 11.81 3.75 -23.96
CA ALA A 840 12.19 4.60 -25.09
C ALA A 840 13.27 5.63 -24.71
N ALA A 841 13.15 6.23 -23.53
CA ALA A 841 14.15 7.19 -23.03
C ALA A 841 15.52 6.53 -22.84
N GLU A 842 15.58 5.30 -22.34
CA GLU A 842 16.84 4.57 -22.20
C GLU A 842 17.41 4.12 -23.56
N LEU A 843 16.57 3.67 -24.49
CA LEU A 843 16.97 3.31 -25.85
C LEU A 843 17.59 4.49 -26.63
N SER A 844 17.19 5.72 -26.32
CA SER A 844 17.73 6.93 -26.96
C SER A 844 19.14 7.29 -26.47
N LYS A 845 19.63 6.67 -25.40
CA LYS A 845 20.98 6.91 -24.82
C LYS A 845 22.03 6.04 -25.48
N ARG A 846 23.30 6.45 -25.35
CA ARG A 846 24.43 5.64 -25.80
C ARG A 846 24.51 4.34 -25.02
N ASP A 847 24.59 3.23 -25.71
CA ASP A 847 24.63 1.90 -25.17
C ASP A 847 26.09 1.41 -25.01
N THR A 848 26.38 0.70 -23.92
CA THR A 848 27.71 0.12 -23.64
C THR A 848 27.77 -1.39 -23.89
N GLY A 849 26.61 -2.05 -24.07
CA GLY A 849 26.50 -3.52 -24.19
C GLY A 849 26.73 -4.27 -22.87
N LYS A 850 26.79 -3.55 -21.72
CA LYS A 850 26.97 -4.13 -20.38
C LYS A 850 25.88 -3.66 -19.37
N THR A 851 24.78 -3.14 -19.89
CA THR A 851 23.67 -2.66 -19.06
C THR A 851 22.74 -3.81 -18.70
N LEU A 852 22.33 -3.86 -17.42
CA LEU A 852 21.29 -4.74 -16.92
C LEU A 852 19.95 -3.98 -16.88
N TYR A 853 18.99 -4.44 -17.67
CA TYR A 853 17.61 -3.94 -17.64
C TYR A 853 16.73 -4.85 -16.80
N ILE A 854 15.95 -4.28 -15.90
CA ILE A 854 14.94 -5.00 -15.12
C ILE A 854 13.57 -4.43 -15.50
N LEU A 855 12.68 -5.29 -16.00
CA LEU A 855 11.32 -4.94 -16.40
C LEU A 855 10.32 -5.74 -15.55
N ASP A 856 9.35 -5.04 -14.97
CA ASP A 856 8.31 -5.65 -14.16
C ASP A 856 6.99 -5.64 -14.91
N GLU A 857 6.51 -6.82 -15.30
CA GLU A 857 5.28 -7.07 -16.07
C GLU A 857 5.09 -6.11 -17.26
N PRO A 858 6.03 -6.05 -18.23
CA PRO A 858 5.99 -5.06 -19.29
C PRO A 858 4.89 -5.26 -20.32
N THR A 859 4.17 -6.39 -20.30
CA THR A 859 3.04 -6.69 -21.20
C THR A 859 1.69 -6.23 -20.67
N THR A 860 1.67 -5.62 -19.49
CA THR A 860 0.44 -5.09 -18.87
C THR A 860 -0.30 -4.14 -19.84
N GLY A 861 -1.58 -4.43 -20.10
CA GLY A 861 -2.45 -3.61 -20.96
C GLY A 861 -2.08 -3.65 -22.45
N LEU A 862 -1.33 -4.65 -22.90
CA LEU A 862 -0.90 -4.77 -24.27
C LEU A 862 -1.69 -5.84 -25.04
N HIS A 863 -2.13 -5.45 -26.23
CA HIS A 863 -2.64 -6.37 -27.22
C HIS A 863 -1.48 -7.24 -27.77
N PHE A 864 -1.76 -8.42 -28.30
CA PHE A 864 -0.77 -9.36 -28.87
C PHE A 864 0.21 -8.69 -29.86
N GLU A 865 -0.29 -7.78 -30.71
CA GLU A 865 0.57 -7.05 -31.65
C GLU A 865 1.52 -6.08 -30.95
N ASP A 866 1.06 -5.42 -29.87
CA ASP A 866 1.91 -4.54 -29.07
C ASP A 866 2.98 -5.34 -28.33
N ILE A 867 2.67 -6.56 -27.85
CA ILE A 867 3.61 -7.50 -27.25
C ILE A 867 4.68 -7.89 -28.27
N ARG A 868 4.30 -8.21 -29.51
CA ARG A 868 5.23 -8.51 -30.58
C ARG A 868 6.22 -7.36 -30.84
N VAL A 869 5.73 -6.12 -30.85
CA VAL A 869 6.57 -4.93 -31.01
C VAL A 869 7.53 -4.77 -29.83
N LEU A 870 7.04 -4.92 -28.60
CA LEU A 870 7.86 -4.85 -27.38
C LEU A 870 8.97 -5.91 -27.40
N LEU A 871 8.64 -7.15 -27.71
CA LEU A 871 9.62 -8.24 -27.81
C LEU A 871 10.72 -7.95 -28.84
N GLY A 872 10.37 -7.36 -29.99
CA GLY A 872 11.35 -6.90 -30.97
C GLY A 872 12.31 -5.82 -30.44
N VAL A 873 11.86 -5.00 -29.51
CA VAL A 873 12.69 -4.00 -28.84
C VAL A 873 13.62 -4.66 -27.81
N LEU A 874 13.11 -5.58 -26.98
CA LEU A 874 13.90 -6.31 -25.99
C LEU A 874 14.97 -7.18 -26.69
N ASP A 875 14.62 -7.78 -27.81
CA ASP A 875 15.53 -8.54 -28.68
C ASP A 875 16.69 -7.66 -29.19
N LYS A 876 16.40 -6.47 -29.70
CA LYS A 876 17.43 -5.49 -30.12
C LYS A 876 18.37 -5.10 -28.98
N LEU A 877 17.86 -4.93 -27.74
CA LEU A 877 18.67 -4.61 -26.57
C LEU A 877 19.61 -5.75 -26.22
N THR A 878 19.10 -6.99 -26.20
CA THR A 878 19.89 -8.18 -25.86
C THR A 878 20.94 -8.46 -26.95
N ASN A 879 20.61 -8.28 -28.23
CA ASN A 879 21.55 -8.46 -29.35
C ASN A 879 22.71 -7.46 -29.33
N LYS A 880 22.60 -6.35 -28.63
CA LYS A 880 23.71 -5.41 -28.37
C LYS A 880 24.63 -5.84 -27.22
N GLY A 881 24.39 -6.98 -26.59
CA GLY A 881 25.18 -7.52 -25.48
C GLY A 881 24.63 -7.22 -24.09
N ASN A 882 23.53 -6.48 -23.98
CA ASN A 882 22.90 -6.18 -22.69
C ASN A 882 22.18 -7.40 -22.10
N THR A 883 21.94 -7.36 -20.82
CA THR A 883 21.13 -8.35 -20.11
C THR A 883 19.76 -7.78 -19.81
N VAL A 884 18.71 -8.53 -20.07
CA VAL A 884 17.33 -8.12 -19.84
C VAL A 884 16.68 -9.13 -18.91
N ILE A 885 16.30 -8.71 -17.70
CA ILE A 885 15.50 -9.49 -16.75
C ILE A 885 14.06 -9.01 -16.85
N VAL A 886 13.13 -9.93 -17.09
CA VAL A 886 11.71 -9.64 -17.20
C VAL A 886 10.95 -10.48 -16.17
N ILE A 887 10.20 -9.86 -15.29
CA ILE A 887 9.22 -10.55 -14.44
C ILE A 887 7.94 -10.64 -15.26
N GLU A 888 7.47 -11.84 -15.56
CA GLU A 888 6.32 -12.03 -16.46
C GLU A 888 5.51 -13.30 -16.21
N HIS A 889 4.22 -13.20 -16.61
CA HIS A 889 3.26 -14.30 -16.61
C HIS A 889 2.75 -14.62 -18.03
N ASN A 890 2.97 -13.73 -18.99
CA ASN A 890 2.53 -13.87 -20.36
C ASN A 890 3.37 -14.95 -21.09
N LEU A 891 2.71 -16.01 -21.56
CA LEU A 891 3.38 -17.14 -22.21
C LEU A 891 4.11 -16.75 -23.51
N ASP A 892 3.64 -15.74 -24.24
CA ASP A 892 4.29 -15.24 -25.44
C ASP A 892 5.66 -14.59 -25.12
N VAL A 893 5.82 -13.97 -23.96
CA VAL A 893 7.11 -13.45 -23.49
C VAL A 893 7.98 -14.58 -22.97
N ILE A 894 7.41 -15.47 -22.18
CA ILE A 894 8.12 -16.59 -21.55
C ILE A 894 8.76 -17.49 -22.63
N LYS A 895 8.02 -17.87 -23.68
CA LYS A 895 8.55 -18.69 -24.77
C LYS A 895 9.64 -18.02 -25.61
N MET A 896 9.76 -16.68 -25.55
CA MET A 896 10.79 -15.89 -26.24
C MET A 896 12.09 -15.75 -25.43
N ALA A 897 12.09 -16.05 -24.13
CA ALA A 897 13.24 -15.89 -23.26
C ALA A 897 14.39 -16.84 -23.62
N ASP A 898 15.64 -16.39 -23.43
CA ASP A 898 16.82 -17.25 -23.57
C ASP A 898 17.06 -18.12 -22.33
N TYR A 899 16.58 -17.65 -21.18
CA TYR A 899 16.71 -18.32 -19.89
C TYR A 899 15.50 -18.02 -19.01
N MET A 900 15.06 -19.00 -18.26
CA MET A 900 13.93 -18.91 -17.35
C MET A 900 14.32 -19.24 -15.92
N ILE A 901 13.63 -18.63 -14.98
CA ILE A 901 13.64 -18.97 -13.55
C ILE A 901 12.18 -19.07 -13.12
N ASP A 902 11.72 -20.27 -12.77
CA ASP A 902 10.35 -20.53 -12.32
C ASP A 902 10.31 -20.65 -10.81
N MET A 903 9.50 -19.80 -10.16
CA MET A 903 9.39 -19.71 -8.70
C MET A 903 8.04 -20.24 -8.21
N GLY A 904 8.06 -20.90 -7.05
CA GLY A 904 6.87 -21.49 -6.46
C GLY A 904 7.16 -22.25 -5.18
N PRO A 905 6.43 -23.37 -4.92
CA PRO A 905 5.36 -23.98 -5.74
C PRO A 905 4.04 -23.20 -5.70
N GLU A 906 3.72 -22.56 -4.57
CA GLU A 906 2.52 -21.77 -4.33
C GLU A 906 2.87 -20.28 -4.01
N GLY A 907 1.88 -19.47 -3.66
CA GLY A 907 2.08 -18.14 -3.11
C GLY A 907 2.35 -18.16 -1.60
N GLY A 908 2.78 -17.04 -1.04
CA GLY A 908 2.95 -16.84 0.40
C GLY A 908 3.99 -17.74 1.03
N LYS A 909 3.69 -18.30 2.20
CA LYS A 909 4.60 -19.16 2.99
C LYS A 909 5.00 -20.44 2.28
N GLU A 910 4.12 -20.95 1.42
CA GLU A 910 4.38 -22.16 0.63
C GLU A 910 5.18 -21.88 -0.66
N GLY A 911 5.42 -20.60 -0.98
CA GLY A 911 6.25 -20.15 -2.07
C GLY A 911 7.73 -19.98 -1.70
N GLY A 912 8.42 -19.16 -2.49
CA GLY A 912 9.78 -18.69 -2.17
C GLY A 912 10.89 -19.67 -2.55
N GLU A 913 10.62 -20.67 -3.36
CA GLU A 913 11.59 -21.64 -3.87
C GLU A 913 11.79 -21.48 -5.39
N ILE A 914 12.96 -21.88 -5.88
CA ILE A 914 13.20 -22.04 -7.32
C ILE A 914 12.86 -23.49 -7.69
N LEU A 915 11.84 -23.64 -8.52
CA LEU A 915 11.34 -24.96 -8.94
C LEU A 915 12.13 -25.51 -10.12
N SER A 916 12.43 -24.66 -11.07
CA SER A 916 13.19 -25.00 -12.27
C SER A 916 13.84 -23.76 -12.90
N PHE A 917 14.92 -23.97 -13.60
CA PHE A 917 15.64 -22.93 -14.35
C PHE A 917 16.30 -23.56 -15.60
N GLY A 918 16.61 -22.74 -16.56
CA GLY A 918 17.20 -23.18 -17.84
C GLY A 918 16.52 -22.52 -19.04
N THR A 919 16.63 -23.10 -20.20
CA THR A 919 15.88 -22.65 -21.38
C THR A 919 14.38 -22.96 -21.22
N PRO A 920 13.48 -22.26 -21.92
CA PRO A 920 12.06 -22.57 -21.88
C PRO A 920 11.73 -24.03 -22.17
N GLU A 921 12.47 -24.66 -23.09
CA GLU A 921 12.32 -26.09 -23.46
C GLU A 921 12.75 -27.03 -22.32
N GLU A 922 13.77 -26.66 -21.55
CA GLU A 922 14.21 -27.42 -20.38
C GLU A 922 13.19 -27.31 -19.25
N VAL A 923 12.73 -26.09 -18.97
CA VAL A 923 11.71 -25.83 -17.94
C VAL A 923 10.39 -26.52 -18.30
N ALA A 924 9.97 -26.51 -19.55
CA ALA A 924 8.76 -27.19 -20.00
C ALA A 924 8.77 -28.72 -19.73
N ARG A 925 9.93 -29.34 -19.61
CA ARG A 925 10.07 -30.78 -19.27
C ARG A 925 9.92 -31.02 -17.75
N SER A 926 10.02 -30.01 -16.94
CA SER A 926 9.85 -30.12 -15.48
C SER A 926 8.42 -30.56 -15.12
N GLU A 927 8.31 -31.41 -14.11
CA GLU A 927 7.03 -31.80 -13.52
C GLU A 927 6.67 -30.92 -12.30
N LYS A 928 7.61 -30.05 -11.88
CA LYS A 928 7.42 -29.17 -10.72
C LYS A 928 6.78 -27.84 -11.14
N GLY A 929 5.82 -27.39 -10.38
CA GLY A 929 5.15 -26.11 -10.60
C GLY A 929 4.04 -26.16 -11.67
N TYR A 930 3.45 -25.01 -11.91
CA TYR A 930 2.32 -24.85 -12.84
C TYR A 930 2.74 -24.33 -14.21
N THR A 931 3.74 -23.48 -14.26
CA THR A 931 4.25 -22.85 -15.51
C THR A 931 4.62 -23.88 -16.60
N PRO A 932 5.33 -25.00 -16.30
CA PRO A 932 5.71 -25.98 -17.31
C PRO A 932 4.52 -26.59 -18.06
N LYS A 933 3.38 -26.76 -17.39
CA LYS A 933 2.17 -27.33 -17.99
C LYS A 933 1.64 -26.43 -19.13
N PHE A 934 1.50 -25.14 -18.85
CA PHE A 934 0.98 -24.18 -19.83
C PHE A 934 2.02 -23.88 -20.92
N LEU A 935 3.30 -23.87 -20.58
CA LEU A 935 4.37 -23.61 -21.54
C LEU A 935 4.51 -24.73 -22.61
N ARG A 936 4.25 -25.98 -22.24
CA ARG A 936 4.24 -27.12 -23.19
C ARG A 936 3.22 -26.95 -24.31
N GLU A 937 2.13 -26.27 -24.08
CA GLU A 937 1.08 -26.04 -25.08
C GLU A 937 1.45 -24.93 -26.07
N GLU A 938 2.40 -24.06 -25.70
CA GLU A 938 2.80 -22.90 -26.51
C GLU A 938 4.16 -23.09 -27.24
N LEU A 939 5.01 -24.05 -26.84
CA LEU A 939 6.26 -24.43 -27.50
C LEU A 939 6.01 -25.45 -28.58
#